data_89e1995044306453ba643ff7f98d3d4e
#
_entry.id   89e1995044306453ba643ff7f98d3d4e
#
_cell.length_a   1.000
_cell.length_b   1.000
_cell.length_c   1.000
_cell.angle_alpha   90.00
_cell.angle_beta   90.00
_cell.angle_gamma   90.00
#
_symmetry.space_group_name_H-M   'P 1'
#
loop_
_entity.id
_entity.type
_entity.pdbx_description
1 polymer ?
#
loop_
_entity_poly.entity_id
_entity_poly.type
_entity_poly.pdbx_seq_one_letter_code
_entity_poly.pdbx_strand_id
1 'polypeptide(L)'
;MPLMLKPLPIEFLKKIARDYALTSPQEEAFIARYSVDDEVRDDDLAANLHISSGAFRTRMTGVYKKFSIAGEASGKFYKLRVFLSDLFGNHGAVIEESEPDIDVLVQQVRSQIEPVIRSLCGTMRVLDMDQPIELTGDRGIYTNVNILEKLTRLRSERELREHCGIEDFGRLGLGRVIGKPIPGLEAVEKHPRLMVLGKPGAGKTTFLKYLAMQCVAGGLAAEKVPFFVTLKDFAEAEKGPGLVEYLVGLLPKGLTGETVERLLAEGRSLVLLDGLDEVREEDTKRVIREMRESADRFGASQFVITCRIAAKEYTFERFTEVEVADFDQPQIEAFVGNWFRAKNDLPKAERFLKRLEEQEPIRELATSPLLLTLLCLVFGEEGDFPSNRSDLYAEGVKVLLKKWDSKRNIERDDKYKKLDVQRREDLLSYVAFKTFQEKEYFIKQRRMEDYIGEFIGNLRDVDPDPESLRCDSEVVLKSIQAQHGLLVERARGIYSFSHLTFQEYFTAREIVTTNNIEAIVENFLDPRWQEVFFLTLGTLRNADELLLKIKFYIDSFLASSLNLQWLLRLVKQHSSSFESSHKPTSIRAFYLGGLCRPFLRIQHRMTGIDLQFVPDLDAILGRLLLNLLSLDDNIDIDINFDLNLFHALGGVNDRDFCQNFDWKHQLQQSLDRVLDGFQGNQEESMQWWKTNGKQWTAELYQVMITYCNIGQDWQVTDEQRRLLQQYYDANLLLVQLLNSDCYVSRHVRESIEETLLLPMEEC
;
A
#
# COMPACT_ATOMS: atom_id res chain seq x y z
N MET A 1 -46.03 -25.96 54.75
CA MET A 1 -47.09 -25.74 53.72
C MET A 1 -46.65 -26.54 52.52
N PRO A 2 -47.47 -27.49 52.01
CA PRO A 2 -47.14 -28.19 50.79
C PRO A 2 -47.16 -27.17 49.65
N LEU A 3 -46.10 -27.15 48.84
CA LEU A 3 -46.01 -26.37 47.63
C LEU A 3 -47.17 -26.76 46.70
N MET A 4 -48.13 -25.84 46.45
CA MET A 4 -49.16 -26.02 45.41
C MET A 4 -48.45 -26.01 44.08
N LEU A 5 -48.38 -27.16 43.42
CA LEU A 5 -47.79 -27.32 42.09
C LEU A 5 -48.89 -26.94 41.06
N LYS A 6 -48.61 -25.98 40.19
CA LYS A 6 -49.53 -25.47 39.15
C LYS A 6 -49.93 -26.58 38.15
N PRO A 7 -51.15 -26.52 37.54
CA PRO A 7 -51.55 -27.42 36.47
C PRO A 7 -50.55 -27.49 35.35
N LEU A 8 -50.34 -28.67 34.77
CA LEU A 8 -49.41 -28.84 33.66
C LEU A 8 -50.14 -28.67 32.32
N PRO A 9 -49.50 -28.08 31.30
CA PRO A 9 -50.06 -27.87 29.98
C PRO A 9 -50.47 -29.17 29.30
N ILE A 10 -51.64 -29.19 28.66
CA ILE A 10 -52.20 -30.39 28.01
C ILE A 10 -51.28 -30.93 26.91
N GLU A 11 -50.69 -30.05 26.10
CA GLU A 11 -49.79 -30.46 25.01
C GLU A 11 -48.49 -31.12 25.53
N PHE A 12 -47.95 -30.63 26.63
CA PHE A 12 -46.84 -31.29 27.31
C PHE A 12 -47.24 -32.70 27.79
N LEU A 13 -48.41 -32.82 28.44
CA LEU A 13 -48.92 -34.11 28.93
C LEU A 13 -49.19 -35.10 27.79
N LYS A 14 -49.70 -34.64 26.63
CA LYS A 14 -49.85 -35.48 25.44
C LYS A 14 -48.50 -35.99 24.88
N LYS A 15 -47.49 -35.15 24.88
CA LYS A 15 -46.11 -35.53 24.45
C LYS A 15 -45.56 -36.61 25.39
N ILE A 16 -45.64 -36.40 26.70
CA ILE A 16 -45.17 -37.35 27.70
C ILE A 16 -45.96 -38.66 27.64
N ALA A 17 -47.28 -38.61 27.41
CA ALA A 17 -48.09 -39.80 27.23
C ALA A 17 -47.60 -40.69 26.07
N ARG A 18 -47.18 -40.07 24.96
CA ARG A 18 -46.59 -40.79 23.82
C ARG A 18 -45.22 -41.37 24.16
N ASP A 19 -44.34 -40.56 24.80
CA ASP A 19 -42.96 -40.98 25.16
C ASP A 19 -42.97 -42.19 26.12
N TYR A 20 -43.96 -42.28 27.01
CA TYR A 20 -44.13 -43.39 27.95
C TYR A 20 -45.12 -44.46 27.45
N ALA A 21 -45.51 -44.40 26.16
CA ALA A 21 -46.42 -45.37 25.51
C ALA A 21 -47.65 -45.69 26.36
N LEU A 22 -48.40 -44.65 26.79
CA LEU A 22 -49.69 -44.81 27.43
C LEU A 22 -50.71 -45.25 26.41
N THR A 23 -51.65 -46.14 26.82
CA THR A 23 -52.82 -46.49 26.00
C THR A 23 -53.82 -45.34 26.00
N SER A 24 -54.69 -45.22 24.96
CA SER A 24 -55.65 -44.13 24.84
C SER A 24 -56.50 -43.93 26.15
N PRO A 25 -57.01 -44.97 26.82
CA PRO A 25 -57.68 -44.75 28.12
C PRO A 25 -56.79 -44.29 29.26
N GLN A 26 -55.46 -44.64 29.23
CA GLN A 26 -54.48 -44.18 30.21
C GLN A 26 -54.15 -42.74 29.97
N GLU A 27 -53.96 -42.35 28.71
CA GLU A 27 -53.66 -40.99 28.30
C GLU A 27 -54.77 -40.01 28.73
N GLU A 28 -56.01 -40.38 28.46
CA GLU A 28 -57.21 -39.59 28.91
C GLU A 28 -57.17 -39.34 30.42
N ALA A 29 -56.99 -40.40 31.22
CA ALA A 29 -57.01 -40.29 32.68
C ALA A 29 -55.75 -39.52 33.16
N PHE A 30 -54.61 -39.69 32.54
CA PHE A 30 -53.32 -39.00 32.80
C PHE A 30 -53.48 -37.51 32.55
N ILE A 31 -53.98 -37.11 31.39
CA ILE A 31 -54.19 -35.70 31.05
C ILE A 31 -55.24 -35.09 32.00
N ALA A 32 -56.35 -35.73 32.20
CA ALA A 32 -57.39 -35.22 33.11
C ALA A 32 -56.85 -34.97 34.52
N ARG A 33 -55.93 -35.82 35.03
CA ARG A 33 -55.42 -35.72 36.42
C ARG A 33 -54.32 -34.64 36.58
N TYR A 34 -53.48 -34.45 35.60
CA TYR A 34 -52.33 -33.57 35.73
C TYR A 34 -52.49 -32.20 35.07
N SER A 35 -53.58 -31.98 34.32
CA SER A 35 -53.90 -30.67 33.73
C SER A 35 -54.75 -29.79 34.66
N VAL A 36 -55.13 -30.28 35.86
CA VAL A 36 -55.93 -29.58 36.83
C VAL A 36 -55.20 -29.40 38.15
N ASP A 37 -55.77 -28.58 39.06
CA ASP A 37 -55.24 -28.38 40.39
C ASP A 37 -55.31 -29.66 41.26
N ASP A 38 -54.41 -29.73 42.25
CA ASP A 38 -54.25 -30.89 43.12
C ASP A 38 -55.49 -31.15 44.01
N GLU A 39 -56.34 -30.16 44.19
CA GLU A 39 -57.59 -30.21 45.01
C GLU A 39 -58.76 -30.94 44.34
N VAL A 40 -58.71 -31.12 43.00
CA VAL A 40 -59.77 -31.83 42.25
C VAL A 40 -59.74 -33.30 42.56
N ARG A 41 -60.90 -33.86 42.96
CA ARG A 41 -61.06 -35.28 43.37
C ARG A 41 -61.11 -36.22 42.20
N ASP A 42 -60.58 -37.43 42.37
CA ASP A 42 -60.65 -38.49 41.35
C ASP A 42 -62.06 -38.83 40.89
N ASP A 43 -63.07 -38.67 41.78
CA ASP A 43 -64.46 -38.90 41.49
C ASP A 43 -65.02 -37.85 40.50
N ASP A 44 -64.63 -36.59 40.63
CA ASP A 44 -65.04 -35.50 39.74
C ASP A 44 -64.40 -35.66 38.35
N LEU A 45 -63.12 -36.10 38.31
CA LEU A 45 -62.42 -36.39 37.06
C LEU A 45 -63.03 -37.63 36.35
N ALA A 46 -63.40 -38.64 37.07
CA ALA A 46 -64.05 -39.80 36.51
C ALA A 46 -65.41 -39.43 35.90
N ALA A 47 -66.23 -38.58 36.60
CA ALA A 47 -67.48 -38.05 36.07
C ALA A 47 -67.32 -37.28 34.76
N ASN A 48 -66.29 -36.42 34.68
CA ASN A 48 -65.96 -35.66 33.48
C ASN A 48 -65.57 -36.54 32.28
N LEU A 49 -64.97 -37.70 32.56
CA LEU A 49 -64.58 -38.68 31.54
C LEU A 49 -65.72 -39.71 31.29
N HIS A 50 -66.87 -39.55 31.90
CA HIS A 50 -68.05 -40.47 31.80
C HIS A 50 -67.69 -41.93 32.14
N ILE A 51 -66.81 -42.15 33.14
CA ILE A 51 -66.43 -43.46 33.67
C ILE A 51 -66.64 -43.57 35.17
N SER A 52 -66.68 -44.81 35.69
CA SER A 52 -66.75 -45.01 37.15
C SER A 52 -65.42 -44.64 37.85
N SER A 53 -65.49 -44.19 39.11
CA SER A 53 -64.25 -43.88 39.92
C SER A 53 -63.34 -45.07 40.02
N GLY A 54 -63.84 -46.30 40.04
CA GLY A 54 -63.03 -47.51 40.01
C GLY A 54 -62.25 -47.70 38.69
N ALA A 55 -62.91 -47.41 37.55
CA ALA A 55 -62.28 -47.45 36.26
C ALA A 55 -61.19 -46.39 36.12
N PHE A 56 -61.43 -45.16 36.62
CA PHE A 56 -60.42 -44.11 36.65
C PHE A 56 -59.15 -44.51 37.44
N ARG A 57 -59.32 -45.05 38.68
CA ARG A 57 -58.22 -45.50 39.51
C ARG A 57 -57.43 -46.65 38.87
N THR A 58 -58.12 -47.56 38.13
CA THR A 58 -57.45 -48.63 37.37
C THR A 58 -56.60 -48.07 36.24
N ARG A 59 -57.15 -47.12 35.48
CA ARG A 59 -56.38 -46.41 34.42
C ARG A 59 -55.16 -45.72 35.00
N MET A 60 -55.27 -44.96 36.09
CA MET A 60 -54.20 -44.30 36.80
C MET A 60 -53.18 -45.27 37.37
N THR A 61 -53.58 -46.44 37.83
CA THR A 61 -52.69 -47.51 38.28
C THR A 61 -51.81 -47.98 37.10
N GLY A 62 -52.37 -48.13 35.94
CA GLY A 62 -51.62 -48.39 34.66
C GLY A 62 -50.65 -47.30 34.32
N VAL A 63 -51.05 -46.04 34.49
CA VAL A 63 -50.12 -44.87 34.28
C VAL A 63 -48.94 -44.99 35.25
N TYR A 64 -49.13 -45.10 36.55
CA TYR A 64 -48.07 -45.22 37.53
C TYR A 64 -47.11 -46.37 37.25
N LYS A 65 -47.59 -47.48 36.72
CA LYS A 65 -46.78 -48.64 36.35
C LYS A 65 -45.87 -48.29 35.15
N LYS A 66 -46.37 -47.54 34.18
CA LYS A 66 -45.61 -47.10 33.00
C LYS A 66 -44.46 -46.13 33.40
N PHE A 67 -44.68 -45.29 34.39
CA PHE A 67 -43.68 -44.38 34.95
C PHE A 67 -42.80 -45.04 36.03
N SER A 68 -42.96 -46.33 36.28
CA SER A 68 -42.21 -47.08 37.31
C SER A 68 -42.34 -46.50 38.74
N ILE A 69 -43.49 -45.90 39.06
CA ILE A 69 -43.73 -45.26 40.36
C ILE A 69 -44.38 -46.27 41.34
N ALA A 70 -43.62 -46.59 42.39
CA ALA A 70 -44.04 -47.50 43.47
C ALA A 70 -44.45 -46.74 44.74
N GLY A 71 -45.35 -47.33 45.58
CA GLY A 71 -45.81 -46.78 46.86
C GLY A 71 -47.33 -46.83 47.07
N GLU A 72 -47.82 -46.19 48.12
CA GLU A 72 -49.25 -46.03 48.42
C GLU A 72 -49.90 -45.04 47.45
N ALA A 73 -51.25 -45.13 47.26
CA ALA A 73 -52.00 -44.41 46.21
C ALA A 73 -51.82 -42.88 46.27
N SER A 74 -51.89 -42.27 47.45
CA SER A 74 -51.73 -40.83 47.65
C SER A 74 -50.25 -40.37 47.36
N GLY A 75 -49.32 -41.18 47.71
CA GLY A 75 -47.91 -40.92 47.50
C GLY A 75 -47.50 -41.07 46.00
N LYS A 76 -48.15 -41.92 45.22
CA LYS A 76 -47.85 -42.11 43.78
C LYS A 76 -48.21 -40.87 42.95
N PHE A 77 -49.40 -40.27 43.27
CA PHE A 77 -49.79 -39.03 42.61
C PHE A 77 -48.76 -37.94 42.77
N TYR A 78 -48.32 -37.70 44.01
CA TYR A 78 -47.38 -36.64 44.31
C TYR A 78 -45.99 -36.89 43.68
N LYS A 79 -45.52 -38.13 43.73
CA LYS A 79 -44.26 -38.51 43.10
C LYS A 79 -44.28 -38.28 41.58
N LEU A 80 -45.37 -38.66 40.89
CA LEU A 80 -45.47 -38.44 39.47
C LEU A 80 -45.64 -36.93 39.14
N ARG A 81 -46.37 -36.19 40.01
CA ARG A 81 -46.55 -34.75 39.85
C ARG A 81 -45.23 -34.00 39.94
N VAL A 82 -44.40 -34.31 40.92
CA VAL A 82 -43.04 -33.75 41.08
C VAL A 82 -42.18 -34.11 39.87
N PHE A 83 -42.14 -35.38 39.49
CA PHE A 83 -41.38 -35.84 38.33
C PHE A 83 -41.79 -35.12 37.04
N LEU A 84 -43.12 -34.95 36.80
CA LEU A 84 -43.60 -34.21 35.64
C LEU A 84 -43.31 -32.73 35.72
N SER A 85 -43.30 -32.13 36.91
CA SER A 85 -42.96 -30.73 37.12
C SER A 85 -41.45 -30.49 36.90
N ASP A 86 -40.60 -31.42 37.33
CA ASP A 86 -39.15 -31.38 37.08
C ASP A 86 -38.87 -31.58 35.57
N LEU A 87 -39.53 -32.50 34.91
CA LEU A 87 -39.50 -32.69 33.47
C LEU A 87 -40.00 -31.46 32.72
N PHE A 88 -41.04 -30.81 33.18
CA PHE A 88 -41.57 -29.57 32.61
C PHE A 88 -40.63 -28.40 32.88
N GLY A 89 -40.02 -28.29 34.06
CA GLY A 89 -38.98 -27.32 34.39
C GLY A 89 -37.72 -27.49 33.56
N ASN A 90 -37.34 -28.71 33.25
CA ASN A 90 -36.18 -29.02 32.37
C ASN A 90 -36.55 -28.98 30.86
N HIS A 91 -37.82 -29.14 30.50
CA HIS A 91 -38.37 -29.06 29.14
C HIS A 91 -39.24 -27.80 28.94
N GLY A 92 -39.59 -27.08 29.99
CA GLY A 92 -40.46 -25.91 29.99
C GLY A 92 -39.76 -24.61 29.51
N ALA A 93 -38.55 -24.76 29.03
CA ALA A 93 -37.94 -23.74 28.21
C ALA A 93 -38.15 -23.98 26.70
N VAL A 94 -39.01 -24.91 26.31
CA VAL A 94 -39.50 -25.04 24.93
C VAL A 94 -40.99 -24.74 24.94
N ILE A 95 -41.39 -23.57 25.41
CA ILE A 95 -42.39 -22.82 24.71
C ILE A 95 -41.79 -22.58 23.32
N GLU A 96 -42.48 -22.83 22.23
CA GLU A 96 -42.32 -22.09 21.02
C GLU A 96 -42.50 -20.58 21.36
N GLU A 97 -41.51 -19.95 22.01
CA GLU A 97 -41.19 -18.60 21.67
C GLU A 97 -40.94 -18.69 20.16
N SER A 98 -41.79 -18.10 19.35
CA SER A 98 -41.48 -17.77 17.97
C SER A 98 -40.07 -17.28 18.00
N GLU A 99 -39.14 -17.99 17.33
CA GLU A 99 -37.72 -17.62 17.28
C GLU A 99 -37.69 -16.11 17.11
N PRO A 100 -36.98 -15.36 17.96
CA PRO A 100 -36.97 -13.91 17.90
C PRO A 100 -36.72 -13.51 16.46
N ASP A 101 -37.49 -12.57 15.95
CA ASP A 101 -37.31 -12.03 14.62
C ASP A 101 -35.80 -11.77 14.44
N ILE A 102 -35.23 -12.23 13.32
CA ILE A 102 -33.79 -12.14 13.06
C ILE A 102 -33.27 -10.70 13.23
N ASP A 103 -34.10 -9.69 12.87
CA ASP A 103 -33.70 -8.29 13.02
C ASP A 103 -33.62 -7.87 14.49
N VAL A 104 -34.51 -8.40 15.36
CA VAL A 104 -34.44 -8.20 16.82
C VAL A 104 -33.19 -8.86 17.38
N LEU A 105 -32.93 -10.11 16.95
CA LEU A 105 -31.73 -10.85 17.36
C LEU A 105 -30.42 -10.10 16.95
N VAL A 106 -30.38 -9.60 15.73
CA VAL A 106 -29.23 -8.78 15.24
C VAL A 106 -29.01 -7.58 16.15
N GLN A 107 -30.03 -6.80 16.47
CA GLN A 107 -29.89 -5.61 17.32
C GLN A 107 -29.47 -5.98 18.75
N GLN A 108 -30.00 -7.05 19.30
CA GLN A 108 -29.61 -7.53 20.60
C GLN A 108 -28.15 -7.95 20.63
N VAL A 109 -27.69 -8.76 19.66
CA VAL A 109 -26.30 -9.21 19.60
C VAL A 109 -25.35 -8.05 19.31
N ARG A 110 -25.73 -7.11 18.43
CA ARG A 110 -24.93 -5.89 18.15
C ARG A 110 -24.70 -5.08 19.42
N SER A 111 -25.73 -4.84 20.23
CA SER A 111 -25.59 -4.09 21.47
C SER A 111 -24.66 -4.76 22.48
N GLN A 112 -24.61 -6.09 22.47
CA GLN A 112 -23.73 -6.88 23.35
C GLN A 112 -22.29 -6.94 22.85
N ILE A 113 -22.06 -7.02 21.53
CA ILE A 113 -20.72 -7.12 20.94
C ILE A 113 -20.05 -5.75 20.78
N GLU A 114 -20.80 -4.66 20.72
CA GLU A 114 -20.26 -3.30 20.53
C GLU A 114 -19.11 -2.96 21.49
N PRO A 115 -19.20 -3.18 22.82
CA PRO A 115 -18.09 -2.90 23.72
C PRO A 115 -16.83 -3.71 23.39
N VAL A 116 -17.01 -4.97 22.97
CA VAL A 116 -15.90 -5.86 22.58
C VAL A 116 -15.21 -5.34 21.31
N ILE A 117 -16.00 -5.02 20.27
CA ILE A 117 -15.47 -4.47 19.02
C ILE A 117 -14.79 -3.12 19.26
N ARG A 118 -15.37 -2.23 20.05
CA ARG A 118 -14.74 -0.95 20.40
C ARG A 118 -13.41 -1.15 21.13
N SER A 119 -13.32 -2.13 22.02
CA SER A 119 -12.08 -2.46 22.72
C SER A 119 -10.99 -3.00 21.77
N LEU A 120 -11.36 -3.89 20.83
CA LEU A 120 -10.42 -4.54 19.91
C LEU A 120 -10.04 -3.65 18.72
N CYS A 121 -11.00 -2.88 18.21
CA CYS A 121 -10.90 -2.18 16.94
C CYS A 121 -10.89 -0.66 17.06
N GLY A 122 -11.33 -0.09 18.19
CA GLY A 122 -11.52 1.37 18.34
C GLY A 122 -10.23 2.17 18.41
N THR A 123 -9.12 1.53 18.71
CA THR A 123 -7.81 2.18 18.81
C THR A 123 -6.74 1.45 18.03
N MET A 124 -5.70 2.18 17.65
CA MET A 124 -4.47 1.59 17.13
C MET A 124 -3.25 2.19 17.82
N ARG A 125 -2.21 1.39 17.98
CA ARG A 125 -0.89 1.88 18.40
C ARG A 125 -0.05 2.14 17.17
N VAL A 126 0.43 3.35 17.05
CA VAL A 126 1.39 3.76 16.05
C VAL A 126 2.79 3.66 16.63
N LEU A 127 3.77 3.39 15.81
CA LEU A 127 5.14 2.95 16.12
C LEU A 127 5.81 3.59 17.36
N ASP A 128 5.55 4.85 17.67
CA ASP A 128 6.25 5.60 18.73
C ASP A 128 5.35 6.37 19.69
N MET A 129 4.05 6.11 19.67
CA MET A 129 3.15 6.77 20.60
C MET A 129 2.99 5.94 21.87
N ASP A 130 3.23 6.58 23.01
CA ASP A 130 3.05 5.97 24.34
C ASP A 130 1.59 5.59 24.59
N GLN A 131 0.65 6.30 23.97
CA GLN A 131 -0.78 6.05 24.09
C GLN A 131 -1.38 5.62 22.76
N PRO A 132 -2.35 4.66 22.76
CA PRO A 132 -3.09 4.31 21.57
C PRO A 132 -3.93 5.50 21.11
N ILE A 133 -4.02 5.66 19.78
CA ILE A 133 -4.82 6.70 19.14
C ILE A 133 -6.17 6.12 18.75
N GLU A 134 -7.23 6.91 18.82
CA GLU A 134 -8.55 6.56 18.30
C GLU A 134 -8.49 6.36 16.78
N LEU A 135 -9.14 5.29 16.32
CA LEU A 135 -9.19 4.97 14.89
C LEU A 135 -10.23 5.86 14.18
N THR A 136 -11.36 6.08 14.81
CA THR A 136 -12.52 6.80 14.25
C THR A 136 -12.97 7.90 15.19
N GLY A 137 -13.82 8.83 14.73
CA GLY A 137 -14.30 9.99 15.49
C GLY A 137 -13.54 11.26 15.13
N ASP A 138 -13.79 12.35 15.85
CA ASP A 138 -13.24 13.69 15.57
C ASP A 138 -11.70 13.75 15.66
N ARG A 139 -11.11 12.85 16.43
CA ARG A 139 -9.65 12.69 16.58
C ARG A 139 -9.11 11.43 15.95
N GLY A 140 -9.93 10.74 15.16
CA GLY A 140 -9.55 9.51 14.51
C GLY A 140 -8.49 9.73 13.43
N ILE A 141 -7.50 8.85 13.37
CA ILE A 141 -6.42 8.92 12.37
C ILE A 141 -6.70 8.12 11.11
N TYR A 142 -7.81 7.40 11.04
CA TYR A 142 -8.11 6.57 9.89
C TYR A 142 -8.26 7.41 8.62
N THR A 143 -7.62 6.95 7.57
CA THR A 143 -7.77 7.49 6.22
C THR A 143 -8.32 6.38 5.33
N ASN A 144 -9.35 6.71 4.53
CA ASN A 144 -9.97 5.74 3.62
C ASN A 144 -8.92 5.15 2.68
N VAL A 145 -8.94 3.83 2.53
CA VAL A 145 -8.07 3.13 1.60
C VAL A 145 -8.74 2.97 0.25
N ASN A 146 -7.96 3.07 -0.81
CA ASN A 146 -8.37 2.69 -2.16
C ASN A 146 -7.96 1.24 -2.44
N ILE A 147 -8.74 0.57 -3.25
CA ILE A 147 -8.56 -0.84 -3.60
C ILE A 147 -8.51 -0.99 -5.11
N LEU A 148 -7.64 -1.88 -5.58
CA LEU A 148 -7.47 -2.23 -6.98
C LEU A 148 -8.09 -3.60 -7.26
N GLU A 149 -9.07 -3.65 -8.16
CA GLU A 149 -9.82 -4.88 -8.47
C GLU A 149 -9.06 -5.92 -9.32
N LYS A 150 -7.88 -5.59 -9.83
CA LYS A 150 -7.14 -6.49 -10.74
C LYS A 150 -5.66 -6.52 -10.45
N LEU A 151 -5.17 -7.69 -9.92
CA LEU A 151 -3.75 -8.04 -10.04
C LEU A 151 -3.37 -9.46 -9.67
N THR A 152 -4.27 -10.23 -9.22
CA THR A 152 -4.00 -11.39 -8.40
C THR A 152 -3.68 -12.66 -9.16
N ARG A 153 -3.41 -12.59 -10.45
CA ARG A 153 -3.05 -13.78 -11.26
C ARG A 153 -1.62 -13.82 -11.75
N LEU A 154 -0.77 -12.90 -11.32
CA LEU A 154 0.65 -12.93 -11.68
C LEU A 154 1.34 -14.03 -10.87
N ARG A 155 1.55 -15.19 -11.51
CA ARG A 155 2.11 -16.39 -10.87
C ARG A 155 3.60 -16.58 -11.13
N SER A 156 4.20 -15.74 -11.99
CA SER A 156 5.59 -15.88 -12.39
C SER A 156 6.30 -14.55 -12.54
N GLU A 157 7.64 -14.58 -12.41
CA GLU A 157 8.52 -13.44 -12.69
C GLU A 157 8.29 -12.85 -14.10
N ARG A 158 7.98 -13.71 -15.08
CA ARG A 158 7.70 -13.29 -16.46
C ARG A 158 6.41 -12.46 -16.54
N GLU A 159 5.35 -12.91 -15.88
CA GLU A 159 4.09 -12.16 -15.83
C GLU A 159 4.23 -10.84 -15.09
N LEU A 160 5.04 -10.80 -14.02
CA LEU A 160 5.39 -9.56 -13.32
C LEU A 160 6.13 -8.58 -14.25
N ARG A 161 7.13 -9.05 -15.01
CA ARG A 161 7.90 -8.23 -15.95
C ARG A 161 7.06 -7.74 -17.14
N GLU A 162 6.20 -8.60 -17.69
CA GLU A 162 5.32 -8.24 -18.82
C GLU A 162 4.24 -7.20 -18.40
N HIS A 163 3.76 -7.25 -17.14
CA HIS A 163 2.75 -6.29 -16.64
C HIS A 163 3.34 -4.95 -16.23
N CYS A 164 4.56 -4.95 -15.73
CA CYS A 164 5.22 -3.71 -15.28
C CYS A 164 5.87 -2.93 -16.42
N GLY A 165 5.85 -3.41 -17.66
CA GLY A 165 6.51 -2.76 -18.80
C GLY A 165 8.03 -2.57 -18.59
N ILE A 166 8.89 -3.15 -19.43
CA ILE A 166 10.35 -3.12 -19.25
C ILE A 166 10.91 -1.68 -19.25
N GLU A 167 10.18 -0.72 -19.84
CA GLU A 167 10.57 0.69 -19.95
C GLU A 167 10.12 1.54 -18.74
N ASP A 168 9.10 1.11 -17.97
CA ASP A 168 8.55 1.80 -16.81
C ASP A 168 9.09 1.29 -15.46
N PHE A 169 10.20 0.56 -15.42
CA PHE A 169 10.92 0.25 -14.18
C PHE A 169 11.61 1.47 -13.55
N GLY A 170 11.24 2.65 -13.99
CA GLY A 170 11.46 3.89 -13.27
C GLY A 170 10.77 3.86 -11.91
N ARG A 171 11.12 4.76 -11.02
CA ARG A 171 10.70 4.91 -9.62
C ARG A 171 9.24 4.58 -9.31
N LEU A 172 8.35 4.74 -10.27
CA LEU A 172 6.90 4.52 -10.14
C LEU A 172 6.42 3.11 -10.51
N GLY A 173 7.24 2.29 -11.21
CA GLY A 173 6.80 1.01 -11.77
C GLY A 173 6.57 -0.10 -10.76
N LEU A 174 7.22 -0.09 -9.60
CA LEU A 174 7.00 -1.06 -8.53
C LEU A 174 5.70 -0.81 -7.74
N GLY A 175 5.09 0.35 -7.90
CA GLY A 175 3.89 0.78 -7.17
C GLY A 175 2.64 1.02 -8.01
N ARG A 176 2.76 1.23 -9.32
CA ARG A 176 1.60 1.50 -10.19
C ARG A 176 1.06 0.25 -10.86
N VAL A 177 -0.02 -0.20 -10.32
CA VAL A 177 -0.86 -1.19 -10.98
C VAL A 177 -1.86 -0.49 -11.87
N ILE A 178 -2.00 -0.99 -13.09
CA ILE A 178 -2.96 -0.50 -14.07
C ILE A 178 -4.37 -0.99 -13.69
N GLY A 179 -5.01 -0.31 -12.73
CA GLY A 179 -6.40 -0.53 -12.33
C GLY A 179 -7.00 0.80 -11.84
N LYS A 180 -8.27 1.05 -12.13
CA LYS A 180 -8.95 2.20 -11.56
C LYS A 180 -9.19 1.93 -10.07
N PRO A 181 -8.63 2.72 -9.15
CA PRO A 181 -8.86 2.54 -7.73
C PRO A 181 -10.33 2.82 -7.39
N ILE A 182 -10.90 1.99 -6.52
CA ILE A 182 -12.23 2.19 -5.95
C ILE A 182 -12.12 2.34 -4.43
N PRO A 183 -13.02 3.07 -3.77
CA PRO A 183 -13.03 3.16 -2.33
C PRO A 183 -13.19 1.79 -1.67
N GLY A 184 -12.44 1.52 -0.60
CA GLY A 184 -12.44 0.22 0.07
C GLY A 184 -13.83 -0.20 0.58
N LEU A 185 -14.65 0.73 1.07
CA LEU A 185 -16.03 0.46 1.50
C LEU A 185 -16.90 -0.04 0.34
N GLU A 186 -16.81 0.59 -0.82
CA GLU A 186 -17.54 0.19 -2.03
C GLU A 186 -17.17 -1.24 -2.46
N ALA A 187 -15.89 -1.60 -2.37
CA ALA A 187 -15.45 -2.96 -2.69
C ALA A 187 -16.04 -3.99 -1.71
N VAL A 188 -16.12 -3.66 -0.42
CA VAL A 188 -16.73 -4.54 0.59
C VAL A 188 -18.22 -4.70 0.34
N GLU A 189 -18.96 -3.63 -0.01
CA GLU A 189 -20.38 -3.69 -0.33
C GLU A 189 -20.65 -4.54 -1.58
N LYS A 190 -19.80 -4.43 -2.59
CA LYS A 190 -19.94 -5.11 -3.88
C LYS A 190 -19.63 -6.61 -3.81
N HIS A 191 -18.70 -7.02 -2.93
CA HIS A 191 -18.20 -8.38 -2.89
C HIS A 191 -18.51 -9.07 -1.56
N PRO A 192 -19.37 -10.08 -1.53
CA PRO A 192 -19.71 -10.80 -0.30
C PRO A 192 -18.53 -11.62 0.25
N ARG A 193 -17.55 -11.94 -0.57
CA ARG A 193 -16.35 -12.68 -0.20
C ARG A 193 -15.14 -11.98 -0.77
N LEU A 194 -14.38 -11.31 0.10
CA LEU A 194 -13.30 -10.45 -0.30
C LEU A 194 -11.98 -10.90 0.35
N MET A 195 -10.93 -11.05 -0.46
CA MET A 195 -9.56 -11.22 0.02
C MET A 195 -8.79 -9.95 -0.25
N VAL A 196 -8.44 -9.25 0.83
CA VAL A 196 -7.71 -7.99 0.79
C VAL A 196 -6.22 -8.28 0.90
N LEU A 197 -5.53 -8.15 -0.22
CA LEU A 197 -4.09 -8.29 -0.34
C LEU A 197 -3.40 -6.94 -0.16
N GLY A 198 -2.15 -6.95 0.26
CA GLY A 198 -1.35 -5.72 0.31
C GLY A 198 0.01 -5.92 0.91
N LYS A 199 0.88 -4.94 0.64
CA LYS A 199 2.25 -4.85 1.18
C LYS A 199 2.22 -4.80 2.72
N PRO A 200 3.31 -5.16 3.41
CA PRO A 200 3.48 -4.84 4.82
C PRO A 200 3.29 -3.34 5.05
N GLY A 201 2.55 -2.95 6.08
CA GLY A 201 2.29 -1.54 6.36
C GLY A 201 1.26 -0.83 5.47
N ALA A 202 0.64 -1.52 4.50
CA ALA A 202 -0.41 -0.94 3.65
C ALA A 202 -1.75 -0.64 4.37
N GLY A 203 -1.85 -0.94 5.67
CA GLY A 203 -3.04 -0.60 6.45
C GLY A 203 -4.16 -1.66 6.44
N LYS A 204 -3.91 -2.91 6.02
CA LYS A 204 -4.92 -3.99 5.96
C LYS A 204 -5.67 -4.21 7.28
N THR A 205 -4.94 -4.42 8.38
CA THR A 205 -5.52 -4.57 9.72
C THR A 205 -6.31 -3.34 10.14
N THR A 206 -5.79 -2.15 9.84
CA THR A 206 -6.46 -0.86 10.12
C THR A 206 -7.77 -0.76 9.36
N PHE A 207 -7.77 -1.19 8.11
CA PHE A 207 -8.98 -1.24 7.27
C PHE A 207 -10.01 -2.21 7.84
N LEU A 208 -9.64 -3.44 8.21
CA LEU A 208 -10.59 -4.38 8.82
C LEU A 208 -11.17 -3.86 10.14
N LYS A 209 -10.34 -3.27 10.99
CA LYS A 209 -10.80 -2.64 12.23
C LYS A 209 -11.79 -1.51 11.94
N TYR A 210 -11.52 -0.70 10.92
CA TYR A 210 -12.43 0.35 10.49
C TYR A 210 -13.77 -0.21 10.01
N LEU A 211 -13.77 -1.29 9.21
CA LEU A 211 -15.00 -1.97 8.79
C LEU A 211 -15.84 -2.45 9.99
N ALA A 212 -15.19 -3.05 11.01
CA ALA A 212 -15.85 -3.46 12.23
C ALA A 212 -16.50 -2.27 12.96
N MET A 213 -15.77 -1.16 13.09
CA MET A 213 -16.26 0.07 13.72
C MET A 213 -17.40 0.71 12.94
N GLN A 214 -17.31 0.76 11.61
CA GLN A 214 -18.39 1.27 10.75
C GLN A 214 -19.63 0.39 10.81
N CYS A 215 -19.47 -0.92 10.85
CA CYS A 215 -20.59 -1.84 11.00
C CYS A 215 -21.30 -1.60 12.34
N VAL A 216 -20.60 -1.51 13.46
CA VAL A 216 -21.18 -1.21 14.78
C VAL A 216 -21.86 0.16 14.79
N ALA A 217 -21.26 1.19 14.18
CA ALA A 217 -21.85 2.52 14.11
C ALA A 217 -23.05 2.63 13.17
N GLY A 218 -23.34 1.60 12.36
CA GLY A 218 -24.44 1.59 11.40
C GLY A 218 -24.12 2.29 10.06
N GLY A 219 -22.88 2.67 9.82
CA GLY A 219 -22.42 3.26 8.56
C GLY A 219 -22.11 2.25 7.46
N LEU A 220 -21.96 0.97 7.80
CA LEU A 220 -21.75 -0.16 6.90
C LEU A 220 -22.55 -1.36 7.39
N ALA A 221 -23.28 -2.03 6.50
CA ALA A 221 -23.99 -3.29 6.79
C ALA A 221 -24.73 -3.25 8.15
N ALA A 222 -25.57 -2.23 8.36
CA ALA A 222 -26.29 -1.99 9.62
C ALA A 222 -27.18 -3.16 10.06
N GLU A 223 -27.56 -4.00 9.10
CA GLU A 223 -28.36 -5.22 9.28
C GLU A 223 -27.50 -6.46 9.68
N LYS A 224 -26.18 -6.32 9.83
CA LYS A 224 -25.26 -7.42 10.16
C LYS A 224 -24.57 -7.22 11.50
N VAL A 225 -24.09 -8.32 12.06
CA VAL A 225 -23.26 -8.37 13.26
C VAL A 225 -21.79 -8.51 12.83
N PRO A 226 -20.89 -7.61 13.24
CA PRO A 226 -19.46 -7.73 12.91
C PRO A 226 -18.76 -8.71 13.85
N PHE A 227 -18.04 -9.67 13.30
CA PHE A 227 -17.13 -10.55 14.02
C PHE A 227 -15.68 -10.27 13.56
N PHE A 228 -14.83 -9.84 14.47
CA PHE A 228 -13.43 -9.57 14.19
C PHE A 228 -12.56 -10.68 14.80
N VAL A 229 -11.77 -11.35 13.97
CA VAL A 229 -10.92 -12.48 14.34
C VAL A 229 -9.50 -12.25 13.84
N THR A 230 -8.52 -12.28 14.76
CA THR A 230 -7.11 -12.37 14.39
C THR A 230 -6.80 -13.85 14.10
N LEU A 231 -6.43 -14.18 12.87
CA LEU A 231 -6.22 -15.57 12.45
C LEU A 231 -5.05 -16.24 13.15
N LYS A 232 -4.06 -15.48 13.61
CA LYS A 232 -2.99 -15.97 14.48
C LYS A 232 -3.57 -16.49 15.79
N ASP A 233 -4.38 -15.69 16.49
CA ASP A 233 -4.96 -16.09 17.79
C ASP A 233 -5.93 -17.26 17.62
N PHE A 234 -6.67 -17.30 16.52
CA PHE A 234 -7.50 -18.45 16.16
C PHE A 234 -6.68 -19.74 15.95
N ALA A 235 -5.54 -19.61 15.30
CA ALA A 235 -4.63 -20.75 15.06
C ALA A 235 -4.01 -21.28 16.34
N GLU A 236 -3.62 -20.39 17.26
CA GLU A 236 -2.98 -20.71 18.54
C GLU A 236 -3.99 -21.08 19.64
N ALA A 237 -5.30 -21.03 19.37
CA ALA A 237 -6.33 -21.39 20.34
C ALA A 237 -6.25 -22.86 20.77
N GLU A 238 -6.36 -23.09 22.09
CA GLU A 238 -6.34 -24.44 22.66
C GLU A 238 -7.39 -25.36 22.01
N LYS A 239 -7.02 -26.60 21.73
CA LYS A 239 -7.86 -27.66 21.12
C LYS A 239 -8.23 -27.41 19.65
N GLY A 240 -7.73 -26.36 18.99
CA GLY A 240 -8.01 -26.08 17.59
C GLY A 240 -9.51 -25.99 17.25
N PRO A 241 -10.26 -25.06 17.86
CA PRO A 241 -11.71 -24.96 17.71
C PRO A 241 -12.11 -24.65 16.25
N GLY A 242 -13.34 -25.01 15.86
CA GLY A 242 -13.95 -24.51 14.63
C GLY A 242 -14.29 -23.01 14.76
N LEU A 243 -14.56 -22.36 13.61
CA LEU A 243 -14.83 -20.90 13.58
C LEU A 243 -15.99 -20.52 14.49
N VAL A 244 -17.12 -21.24 14.44
CA VAL A 244 -18.29 -20.95 15.26
C VAL A 244 -17.98 -21.04 16.74
N GLU A 245 -17.30 -22.11 17.16
CA GLU A 245 -16.90 -22.32 18.55
C GLU A 245 -15.98 -21.20 19.04
N TYR A 246 -15.03 -20.78 18.19
CA TYR A 246 -14.13 -19.67 18.50
C TYR A 246 -14.88 -18.34 18.63
N LEU A 247 -15.82 -18.05 17.72
CA LEU A 247 -16.65 -16.85 17.77
C LEU A 247 -17.48 -16.78 19.04
N VAL A 248 -18.07 -17.91 19.48
CA VAL A 248 -18.80 -17.98 20.77
C VAL A 248 -17.89 -17.66 21.95
N GLY A 249 -16.63 -18.13 21.89
CA GLY A 249 -15.63 -17.84 22.93
C GLY A 249 -15.25 -16.35 23.04
N LEU A 250 -15.39 -15.58 21.96
CA LEU A 250 -15.13 -14.15 21.94
C LEU A 250 -16.31 -13.31 22.47
N LEU A 251 -17.49 -13.90 22.59
CA LEU A 251 -18.70 -13.19 22.91
C LEU A 251 -18.94 -13.09 24.43
N PRO A 252 -19.70 -12.09 24.90
CA PRO A 252 -20.15 -12.01 26.27
C PRO A 252 -20.96 -13.24 26.67
N LYS A 253 -20.89 -13.62 27.95
CA LYS A 253 -21.66 -14.76 28.51
C LYS A 253 -23.15 -14.60 28.23
N GLY A 254 -23.73 -15.61 27.59
CA GLY A 254 -25.21 -15.66 27.31
C GLY A 254 -25.55 -15.84 25.83
N LEU A 255 -24.58 -15.69 24.91
CA LEU A 255 -24.77 -16.03 23.51
C LEU A 255 -24.35 -17.49 23.27
N THR A 256 -25.18 -18.22 22.52
CA THR A 256 -25.00 -19.66 22.26
C THR A 256 -24.42 -19.89 20.85
N GLY A 257 -23.87 -21.09 20.63
CA GLY A 257 -23.45 -21.51 19.29
C GLY A 257 -24.60 -21.47 18.26
N GLU A 258 -25.79 -21.84 18.69
CA GLU A 258 -26.99 -21.80 17.84
C GLU A 258 -27.31 -20.36 17.36
N THR A 259 -27.17 -19.38 18.26
CA THR A 259 -27.37 -17.96 17.91
C THR A 259 -26.37 -17.51 16.84
N VAL A 260 -25.08 -17.85 17.02
CA VAL A 260 -24.03 -17.50 16.05
C VAL A 260 -24.24 -18.21 14.72
N GLU A 261 -24.55 -19.51 14.75
CA GLU A 261 -24.85 -20.29 13.53
C GLU A 261 -26.04 -19.73 12.77
N ARG A 262 -27.10 -19.33 13.48
CA ARG A 262 -28.28 -18.72 12.87
C ARG A 262 -27.94 -17.39 12.18
N LEU A 263 -27.20 -16.49 12.85
CA LEU A 263 -26.76 -15.23 12.26
C LEU A 263 -25.90 -15.44 11.01
N LEU A 264 -25.02 -16.45 11.05
CA LEU A 264 -24.19 -16.81 9.90
C LEU A 264 -25.02 -17.41 8.76
N ALA A 265 -25.94 -18.31 9.06
CA ALA A 265 -26.75 -19.00 8.06
C ALA A 265 -27.75 -18.06 7.36
N GLU A 266 -28.35 -17.11 8.10
CA GLU A 266 -29.28 -16.14 7.55
C GLU A 266 -28.61 -14.90 6.93
N GLY A 267 -27.26 -14.90 6.82
CA GLY A 267 -26.52 -13.83 6.15
C GLY A 267 -26.42 -12.53 6.95
N ARG A 268 -26.69 -12.60 8.26
CA ARG A 268 -26.70 -11.46 9.17
C ARG A 268 -25.33 -11.22 9.85
N SER A 269 -24.26 -11.66 9.22
CA SER A 269 -22.92 -11.55 9.78
C SER A 269 -21.93 -10.92 8.79
N LEU A 270 -21.04 -10.07 9.31
CA LEU A 270 -19.85 -9.58 8.66
C LEU A 270 -18.62 -10.18 9.39
N VAL A 271 -17.98 -11.17 8.78
CA VAL A 271 -16.85 -11.89 9.36
C VAL A 271 -15.55 -11.30 8.83
N LEU A 272 -14.76 -10.71 9.71
CA LEU A 272 -13.52 -10.01 9.42
C LEU A 272 -12.35 -10.83 9.96
N LEU A 273 -11.55 -11.41 9.07
CA LEU A 273 -10.48 -12.36 9.34
C LEU A 273 -9.14 -11.72 9.04
N ASP A 274 -8.40 -11.30 10.07
CA ASP A 274 -7.17 -10.54 9.92
C ASP A 274 -5.92 -11.42 9.98
N GLY A 275 -5.01 -11.24 9.02
CA GLY A 275 -3.66 -11.73 9.08
C GLY A 275 -3.46 -13.22 8.76
N LEU A 276 -3.96 -13.71 7.62
CA LEU A 276 -3.74 -15.11 7.19
C LEU A 276 -2.25 -15.48 7.07
N ASP A 277 -1.41 -14.52 6.70
CA ASP A 277 0.04 -14.66 6.60
C ASP A 277 0.77 -14.72 7.97
N GLU A 278 0.07 -14.41 9.05
CA GLU A 278 0.62 -14.45 10.42
C GLU A 278 0.42 -15.82 11.10
N VAL A 279 -0.31 -16.72 10.45
CA VAL A 279 -0.54 -18.10 10.91
C VAL A 279 0.72 -18.93 10.71
N ARG A 280 1.10 -19.73 11.72
CA ARG A 280 2.26 -20.63 11.63
C ARG A 280 2.07 -21.67 10.52
N GLU A 281 3.16 -22.07 9.88
CA GLU A 281 3.14 -23.02 8.76
C GLU A 281 2.43 -24.36 9.12
N GLU A 282 2.64 -24.86 10.34
CA GLU A 282 2.01 -26.09 10.84
C GLU A 282 0.48 -26.00 10.94
N ASP A 283 -0.06 -24.81 11.28
CA ASP A 283 -1.51 -24.56 11.43
C ASP A 283 -2.18 -24.07 10.15
N THR A 284 -1.42 -23.60 9.20
CA THR A 284 -1.93 -22.93 8.00
C THR A 284 -2.91 -23.78 7.22
N LYS A 285 -2.61 -25.08 7.01
CA LYS A 285 -3.53 -25.98 6.29
C LYS A 285 -4.86 -26.16 7.00
N ARG A 286 -4.85 -26.22 8.33
CA ARG A 286 -6.04 -26.33 9.17
C ARG A 286 -6.89 -25.06 9.06
N VAL A 287 -6.26 -23.91 9.28
CA VAL A 287 -6.94 -22.60 9.23
C VAL A 287 -7.59 -22.34 7.87
N ILE A 288 -6.87 -22.58 6.78
CA ILE A 288 -7.40 -22.38 5.42
C ILE A 288 -8.59 -23.29 5.13
N ARG A 289 -8.49 -24.57 5.52
CA ARG A 289 -9.61 -25.49 5.36
C ARG A 289 -10.83 -25.00 6.12
N GLU A 290 -10.67 -24.63 7.39
CA GLU A 290 -11.74 -24.12 8.23
C GLU A 290 -12.38 -22.86 7.63
N MET A 291 -11.58 -21.90 7.14
CA MET A 291 -12.09 -20.68 6.51
C MET A 291 -12.90 -20.98 5.23
N ARG A 292 -12.41 -21.94 4.41
CA ARG A 292 -13.14 -22.36 3.21
C ARG A 292 -14.47 -23.03 3.55
N GLU A 293 -14.43 -24.01 4.45
CA GLU A 293 -15.61 -24.75 4.87
C GLU A 293 -16.65 -23.82 5.51
N SER A 294 -16.21 -22.87 6.34
CA SER A 294 -17.09 -21.87 6.95
C SER A 294 -17.68 -20.92 5.93
N ALA A 295 -16.88 -20.39 4.98
CA ALA A 295 -17.40 -19.51 3.94
C ALA A 295 -18.32 -20.23 2.96
N ASP A 296 -18.15 -21.53 2.74
CA ASP A 296 -19.03 -22.33 1.90
C ASP A 296 -20.32 -22.71 2.63
N ARG A 297 -20.24 -23.10 3.91
CA ARG A 297 -21.38 -23.42 4.76
C ARG A 297 -22.29 -22.22 4.98
N PHE A 298 -21.71 -21.05 5.22
CA PHE A 298 -22.42 -19.81 5.52
C PHE A 298 -22.37 -18.81 4.35
N GLY A 299 -22.72 -19.29 3.16
CA GLY A 299 -22.60 -18.56 1.92
C GLY A 299 -23.40 -17.26 1.81
N ALA A 300 -24.40 -17.05 2.66
CA ALA A 300 -25.19 -15.82 2.75
C ALA A 300 -24.47 -14.73 3.55
N SER A 301 -23.54 -15.09 4.44
CA SER A 301 -22.77 -14.15 5.24
C SER A 301 -21.60 -13.57 4.45
N GLN A 302 -21.14 -12.39 4.88
CA GLN A 302 -20.04 -11.68 4.27
C GLN A 302 -18.72 -12.01 4.95
N PHE A 303 -17.71 -12.32 4.16
CA PHE A 303 -16.36 -12.65 4.64
C PHE A 303 -15.32 -11.73 4.03
N VAL A 304 -14.49 -11.13 4.86
CA VAL A 304 -13.33 -10.33 4.43
C VAL A 304 -12.09 -10.88 5.10
N ILE A 305 -11.11 -11.32 4.31
CA ILE A 305 -9.85 -11.89 4.78
C ILE A 305 -8.70 -10.98 4.37
N THR A 306 -7.76 -10.71 5.27
CA THR A 306 -6.51 -10.03 4.91
C THR A 306 -5.36 -10.99 4.78
N CYS A 307 -4.50 -10.74 3.79
CA CYS A 307 -3.28 -11.51 3.57
C CYS A 307 -2.20 -10.64 2.93
N ARG A 308 -0.93 -10.98 3.11
CA ARG A 308 0.14 -10.39 2.30
C ARG A 308 0.11 -10.98 0.90
N ILE A 309 0.51 -10.16 -0.09
CA ILE A 309 0.53 -10.57 -1.52
C ILE A 309 1.35 -11.85 -1.71
N ALA A 310 2.42 -12.00 -0.96
CA ALA A 310 3.38 -13.08 -1.09
C ALA A 310 2.97 -14.42 -0.48
N ALA A 311 2.08 -14.43 0.52
CA ALA A 311 1.64 -15.66 1.18
C ALA A 311 0.65 -16.47 0.33
N LYS A 312 0.63 -16.27 -1.00
CA LYS A 312 -0.38 -16.75 -1.92
C LYS A 312 -0.15 -18.18 -2.40
N GLU A 313 0.08 -19.13 -1.52
CA GLU A 313 -0.08 -20.56 -1.85
C GLU A 313 -1.57 -20.96 -1.96
N TYR A 314 -2.49 -20.05 -1.62
CA TYR A 314 -3.86 -20.39 -1.29
C TYR A 314 -4.85 -19.68 -2.19
N THR A 315 -5.33 -20.35 -3.21
CA THR A 315 -6.46 -19.89 -4.01
C THR A 315 -7.77 -20.19 -3.28
N PHE A 316 -8.43 -19.14 -2.81
CA PHE A 316 -9.82 -19.23 -2.39
C PHE A 316 -10.70 -18.98 -3.63
N GLU A 317 -11.12 -20.06 -4.31
CA GLU A 317 -11.79 -20.01 -5.62
C GLU A 317 -13.04 -19.11 -5.66
N ARG A 318 -13.65 -18.87 -4.50
CA ARG A 318 -14.89 -18.09 -4.37
C ARG A 318 -14.69 -16.71 -3.77
N PHE A 319 -13.46 -16.29 -3.54
CA PHE A 319 -13.14 -14.95 -3.05
C PHE A 319 -12.66 -14.06 -4.18
N THR A 320 -13.19 -12.84 -4.22
CA THR A 320 -12.63 -11.80 -5.07
C THR A 320 -11.37 -11.26 -4.41
N GLU A 321 -10.27 -11.36 -5.11
CA GLU A 321 -8.99 -10.86 -4.63
C GLU A 321 -8.83 -9.41 -5.07
N VAL A 322 -8.45 -8.57 -4.14
CA VAL A 322 -8.20 -7.13 -4.34
C VAL A 322 -6.92 -6.71 -3.63
N GLU A 323 -6.28 -5.66 -4.09
CA GLU A 323 -5.07 -5.14 -3.49
C GLU A 323 -5.31 -3.74 -2.90
N VAL A 324 -4.80 -3.48 -1.70
CA VAL A 324 -4.77 -2.12 -1.13
C VAL A 324 -3.81 -1.27 -1.94
N ALA A 325 -4.30 -0.20 -2.54
CA ALA A 325 -3.51 0.76 -3.29
C ALA A 325 -2.61 1.60 -2.37
N ASP A 326 -1.52 2.09 -2.93
CA ASP A 326 -0.74 3.15 -2.30
C ASP A 326 -1.58 4.43 -2.19
N PHE A 327 -1.31 5.29 -1.20
CA PHE A 327 -2.05 6.52 -0.99
C PHE A 327 -1.89 7.50 -2.15
N ASP A 328 -2.98 8.09 -2.57
CA ASP A 328 -3.00 9.25 -3.47
C ASP A 328 -2.82 10.57 -2.69
N GLN A 329 -2.69 11.68 -3.41
CA GLN A 329 -2.46 12.99 -2.79
C GLN A 329 -3.57 13.38 -1.78
N PRO A 330 -4.88 13.25 -2.09
CA PRO A 330 -5.95 13.50 -1.13
C PRO A 330 -5.87 12.66 0.13
N GLN A 331 -5.44 11.40 0.01
CA GLN A 331 -5.28 10.50 1.16
C GLN A 331 -4.08 10.88 2.03
N ILE A 332 -2.97 11.32 1.42
CA ILE A 332 -1.81 11.84 2.12
C ILE A 332 -2.22 13.08 2.94
N GLU A 333 -2.91 14.03 2.32
CA GLU A 333 -3.39 15.25 2.98
C GLU A 333 -4.35 14.93 4.14
N ALA A 334 -5.29 14.02 3.92
CA ALA A 334 -6.23 13.59 4.96
C ALA A 334 -5.50 12.92 6.13
N PHE A 335 -4.53 12.03 5.85
CA PHE A 335 -3.76 11.35 6.88
C PHE A 335 -2.94 12.33 7.71
N VAL A 336 -2.19 13.22 7.07
CA VAL A 336 -1.36 14.25 7.73
C VAL A 336 -2.22 15.18 8.57
N GLY A 337 -3.36 15.63 8.02
CA GLY A 337 -4.32 16.46 8.75
C GLY A 337 -4.88 15.75 9.99
N ASN A 338 -5.26 14.48 9.87
CA ASN A 338 -5.75 13.68 10.99
C ASN A 338 -4.66 13.44 12.05
N TRP A 339 -3.44 13.12 11.61
CA TRP A 339 -2.30 12.87 12.48
C TRP A 339 -1.97 14.06 13.37
N PHE A 340 -1.77 15.24 12.78
CA PHE A 340 -1.43 16.44 13.55
C PHE A 340 -2.62 17.02 14.31
N ARG A 341 -3.87 16.78 13.86
CA ARG A 341 -5.08 17.08 14.64
C ARG A 341 -5.14 16.26 15.91
N ALA A 342 -4.85 14.96 15.83
CA ALA A 342 -4.79 14.08 17.00
C ALA A 342 -3.74 14.55 18.04
N LYS A 343 -2.67 15.19 17.54
CA LYS A 343 -1.61 15.81 18.38
C LYS A 343 -1.89 17.26 18.77
N ASN A 344 -3.05 17.86 18.41
CA ASN A 344 -3.43 19.26 18.61
C ASN A 344 -2.46 20.28 17.96
N ASP A 345 -1.86 19.94 16.81
CA ASP A 345 -0.87 20.77 16.09
C ASP A 345 -1.17 20.88 14.59
N LEU A 346 -2.36 21.37 14.24
CA LEU A 346 -2.77 21.57 12.85
C LEU A 346 -1.84 22.49 12.02
N PRO A 347 -1.24 23.58 12.59
CA PRO A 347 -0.30 24.40 11.82
C PRO A 347 0.92 23.62 11.33
N LYS A 348 1.28 22.54 12.03
CA LYS A 348 2.38 21.65 11.59
C LYS A 348 1.98 20.79 10.40
N ALA A 349 0.71 20.43 10.26
CA ALA A 349 0.19 19.72 9.08
C ALA A 349 0.38 20.53 7.79
N GLU A 350 0.01 21.81 7.81
CA GLU A 350 0.16 22.70 6.66
C GLU A 350 1.63 22.86 6.24
N ARG A 351 2.54 23.04 7.22
CA ARG A 351 3.98 23.10 6.96
C ARG A 351 4.51 21.78 6.38
N PHE A 352 4.08 20.65 6.93
CA PHE A 352 4.46 19.33 6.45
C PHE A 352 4.08 19.15 4.98
N LEU A 353 2.83 19.43 4.61
CA LEU A 353 2.34 19.28 3.24
C LEU A 353 3.08 20.19 2.27
N LYS A 354 3.31 21.44 2.64
CA LYS A 354 4.10 22.38 1.83
C LYS A 354 5.52 21.86 1.57
N ARG A 355 6.20 21.37 2.62
CA ARG A 355 7.55 20.81 2.49
C ARG A 355 7.57 19.52 1.66
N LEU A 356 6.51 18.71 1.77
CA LEU A 356 6.37 17.48 0.99
C LEU A 356 6.22 17.77 -0.51
N GLU A 357 5.53 18.85 -0.89
CA GLU A 357 5.40 19.29 -2.29
C GLU A 357 6.73 19.75 -2.87
N GLU A 358 7.59 20.38 -2.06
CA GLU A 358 8.90 20.88 -2.46
C GLU A 358 9.92 19.72 -2.68
N GLN A 359 9.63 18.49 -2.18
CA GLN A 359 10.58 17.37 -2.16
C GLN A 359 9.98 16.09 -2.75
N GLU A 360 10.03 15.95 -4.07
CA GLU A 360 9.43 14.83 -4.80
C GLU A 360 9.83 13.43 -4.29
N PRO A 361 11.10 13.11 -3.97
CA PRO A 361 11.47 11.80 -3.43
C PRO A 361 10.86 11.50 -2.06
N ILE A 362 10.69 12.50 -1.20
CA ILE A 362 10.00 12.32 0.09
C ILE A 362 8.50 12.11 -0.15
N ARG A 363 7.93 12.80 -1.13
CA ARG A 363 6.54 12.62 -1.53
C ARG A 363 6.26 11.20 -2.04
N GLU A 364 7.19 10.58 -2.75
CA GLU A 364 7.07 9.17 -3.16
C GLU A 364 6.96 8.23 -1.95
N LEU A 365 7.74 8.46 -0.89
CA LEU A 365 7.64 7.68 0.35
C LEU A 365 6.28 7.87 1.06
N ALA A 366 5.73 9.07 0.99
CA ALA A 366 4.44 9.40 1.61
C ALA A 366 3.27 8.60 1.01
N THR A 367 3.43 7.99 -0.16
CA THR A 367 2.41 7.11 -0.75
C THR A 367 2.20 5.82 0.05
N SER A 368 3.18 5.41 0.86
CA SER A 368 3.07 4.27 1.77
C SER A 368 2.57 4.74 3.14
N PRO A 369 1.45 4.21 3.67
CA PRO A 369 0.93 4.59 4.99
C PRO A 369 1.94 4.43 6.12
N LEU A 370 2.75 3.39 6.08
CA LEU A 370 3.80 3.14 7.08
C LEU A 370 4.89 4.20 7.02
N LEU A 371 5.39 4.51 5.81
CA LEU A 371 6.43 5.51 5.62
C LEU A 371 5.91 6.91 5.91
N LEU A 372 4.69 7.23 5.51
CA LEU A 372 4.04 8.49 5.85
C LEU A 372 3.93 8.67 7.37
N THR A 373 3.64 7.58 8.09
CA THR A 373 3.65 7.60 9.56
C THR A 373 5.05 7.97 10.11
N LEU A 374 6.10 7.37 9.55
CA LEU A 374 7.49 7.69 9.93
C LEU A 374 7.85 9.14 9.61
N LEU A 375 7.47 9.62 8.44
CA LEU A 375 7.66 11.02 8.06
C LEU A 375 6.97 11.98 9.03
N CYS A 376 5.73 11.66 9.43
CA CYS A 376 4.98 12.44 10.42
C CYS A 376 5.63 12.41 11.81
N LEU A 377 6.27 11.29 12.20
CA LEU A 377 7.00 11.19 13.47
C LEU A 377 8.24 12.08 13.46
N VAL A 378 9.10 11.95 12.44
CA VAL A 378 10.33 12.75 12.29
C VAL A 378 10.00 14.22 12.24
N PHE A 379 9.09 14.63 11.37
CA PHE A 379 8.65 16.02 11.28
C PHE A 379 7.98 16.52 12.55
N GLY A 380 7.32 15.64 13.29
CA GLY A 380 6.70 15.94 14.58
C GLY A 380 7.72 16.34 15.63
N GLU A 381 8.89 15.71 15.65
CA GLU A 381 9.97 15.96 16.59
C GLU A 381 10.80 17.18 16.21
N GLU A 382 11.25 17.27 14.96
CA GLU A 382 12.19 18.28 14.48
C GLU A 382 11.51 19.55 13.95
N GLY A 383 10.25 19.47 13.54
CA GLY A 383 9.47 20.58 12.97
C GLY A 383 9.74 20.86 11.50
N ASP A 384 10.66 20.13 10.87
CA ASP A 384 10.98 20.12 9.45
C ASP A 384 11.50 18.74 9.02
N PHE A 385 11.60 18.48 7.73
CA PHE A 385 12.35 17.32 7.23
C PHE A 385 13.86 17.61 7.32
N PRO A 386 14.67 16.60 7.62
CA PRO A 386 16.12 16.73 7.47
C PRO A 386 16.46 17.24 6.07
N SER A 387 17.38 18.21 6.00
CA SER A 387 17.85 18.76 4.71
C SER A 387 18.50 17.67 3.86
N ASN A 388 19.17 16.73 4.51
CA ASN A 388 19.79 15.58 3.87
C ASN A 388 18.83 14.37 3.83
N ARG A 389 18.49 13.92 2.64
CA ARG A 389 17.62 12.75 2.42
C ARG A 389 18.15 11.48 3.07
N SER A 390 19.48 11.28 3.06
CA SER A 390 20.11 10.09 3.64
C SER A 390 19.84 9.99 5.15
N ASP A 391 19.80 11.11 5.86
CA ASP A 391 19.50 11.15 7.30
C ASP A 391 18.05 10.73 7.56
N LEU A 392 17.10 11.16 6.72
CA LEU A 392 15.71 10.76 6.81
C LEU A 392 15.55 9.25 6.66
N TYR A 393 16.22 8.65 5.67
CA TYR A 393 16.18 7.20 5.49
C TYR A 393 16.86 6.46 6.64
N ALA A 394 17.99 6.98 7.12
CA ALA A 394 18.71 6.40 8.26
C ALA A 394 17.83 6.35 9.51
N GLU A 395 17.14 7.44 9.85
CA GLU A 395 16.21 7.47 10.99
C GLU A 395 15.01 6.54 10.78
N GLY A 396 14.41 6.52 9.57
CA GLY A 396 13.34 5.60 9.22
C GLY A 396 13.75 4.14 9.38
N VAL A 397 14.91 3.76 8.87
CA VAL A 397 15.46 2.39 8.99
C VAL A 397 15.76 2.03 10.44
N LYS A 398 16.36 2.93 11.23
CA LYS A 398 16.61 2.71 12.66
C LYS A 398 15.31 2.46 13.43
N VAL A 399 14.26 3.21 13.14
CA VAL A 399 12.94 2.99 13.75
C VAL A 399 12.40 1.61 13.40
N LEU A 400 12.47 1.22 12.12
CA LEU A 400 12.02 -0.09 11.66
C LEU A 400 12.81 -1.22 12.32
N LEU A 401 14.14 -1.11 12.41
CA LEU A 401 15.01 -2.17 12.94
C LEU A 401 14.99 -2.27 14.46
N LYS A 402 14.82 -1.15 15.21
CA LYS A 402 14.86 -1.15 16.68
C LYS A 402 13.50 -1.36 17.34
N LYS A 403 12.45 -0.67 16.84
CA LYS A 403 11.17 -0.57 17.57
C LYS A 403 10.19 -1.67 17.21
N TRP A 404 10.32 -2.27 16.05
CA TRP A 404 9.42 -3.33 15.63
C TRP A 404 9.62 -4.61 16.41
N ASP A 405 10.86 -4.93 16.81
CA ASP A 405 11.22 -6.13 17.59
C ASP A 405 10.66 -6.10 19.02
N SER A 406 10.59 -4.94 19.64
CA SER A 406 10.21 -4.83 21.06
C SER A 406 8.69 -4.96 21.32
N LYS A 407 7.84 -4.74 20.32
CA LYS A 407 6.37 -4.68 20.49
C LYS A 407 5.61 -5.96 20.10
N ARG A 408 6.23 -6.87 19.38
CA ARG A 408 5.55 -8.10 18.89
C ARG A 408 6.02 -9.37 19.58
N ASN A 409 6.27 -9.48 20.84
CA ASN A 409 6.52 -10.68 21.67
C ASN A 409 6.50 -12.03 20.87
N ILE A 410 7.17 -12.07 19.72
CA ILE A 410 7.27 -13.25 18.88
C ILE A 410 8.59 -13.91 19.29
N GLU A 411 8.51 -14.99 20.05
CA GLU A 411 9.62 -15.92 20.25
C GLU A 411 9.95 -16.54 18.90
N ARG A 412 10.93 -15.98 18.22
CA ARG A 412 11.49 -16.53 16.98
C ARG A 412 13.00 -16.58 17.09
N ASP A 413 13.56 -17.54 16.37
CA ASP A 413 14.91 -18.03 16.35
C ASP A 413 16.02 -17.09 16.81
N ASP A 414 16.83 -17.58 17.71
CA ASP A 414 17.94 -16.87 18.38
C ASP A 414 19.05 -16.40 17.44
N LYS A 415 19.13 -16.90 16.21
CA LYS A 415 20.26 -16.61 15.30
C LYS A 415 20.21 -15.21 14.71
N TYR A 416 19.04 -14.73 14.24
CA TYR A 416 18.91 -13.35 13.77
C TYR A 416 18.96 -12.33 14.92
N LYS A 417 18.49 -12.70 16.10
CA LYS A 417 18.61 -11.88 17.31
C LYS A 417 20.07 -11.65 17.74
N LYS A 418 20.97 -12.57 17.40
CA LYS A 418 22.42 -12.41 17.66
C LYS A 418 23.08 -11.34 16.78
N LEU A 419 22.48 -10.98 15.65
CA LEU A 419 22.93 -9.84 14.87
C LEU A 419 22.44 -8.56 15.55
N ASP A 420 23.33 -7.71 15.97
CA ASP A 420 23.00 -6.36 16.43
C ASP A 420 22.39 -5.51 15.30
N VAL A 421 21.81 -4.36 15.64
CA VAL A 421 21.14 -3.49 14.67
C VAL A 421 22.10 -3.09 13.53
N GLN A 422 23.36 -2.82 13.85
CA GLN A 422 24.38 -2.44 12.87
C GLN A 422 24.64 -3.59 11.88
N ARG A 423 24.79 -4.82 12.38
CA ARG A 423 25.00 -6.01 11.52
C ARG A 423 23.80 -6.33 10.64
N ARG A 424 22.59 -6.05 11.11
CA ARG A 424 21.37 -6.17 10.30
C ARG A 424 21.35 -5.15 9.18
N GLU A 425 21.75 -3.91 9.45
CA GLU A 425 21.91 -2.88 8.43
C GLU A 425 22.99 -3.26 7.43
N ASP A 426 24.16 -3.78 7.89
CA ASP A 426 25.23 -4.21 7.03
C ASP A 426 24.81 -5.36 6.10
N LEU A 427 24.09 -6.36 6.64
CA LEU A 427 23.52 -7.45 5.84
C LEU A 427 22.56 -6.93 4.76
N LEU A 428 21.62 -6.05 5.13
CA LEU A 428 20.68 -5.47 4.17
C LEU A 428 21.40 -4.62 3.11
N SER A 429 22.45 -3.90 3.49
CA SER A 429 23.27 -3.10 2.58
C SER A 429 24.01 -3.98 1.58
N TYR A 430 24.61 -5.07 2.05
CA TYR A 430 25.29 -6.04 1.21
C TYR A 430 24.34 -6.67 0.18
N VAL A 431 23.18 -7.15 0.64
CA VAL A 431 22.15 -7.74 -0.24
C VAL A 431 21.63 -6.73 -1.24
N ALA A 432 21.36 -5.50 -0.79
CA ALA A 432 20.86 -4.43 -1.66
C ALA A 432 21.85 -4.11 -2.77
N PHE A 433 23.12 -3.92 -2.44
CA PHE A 433 24.17 -3.61 -3.40
C PHE A 433 24.33 -4.71 -4.46
N LYS A 434 24.43 -5.98 -4.04
CA LYS A 434 24.56 -7.12 -4.96
C LYS A 434 23.37 -7.19 -5.93
N THR A 435 22.16 -7.15 -5.40
CA THR A 435 20.94 -7.27 -6.21
C THR A 435 20.70 -6.04 -7.10
N PHE A 436 21.06 -4.84 -6.63
CA PHE A 436 20.92 -3.61 -7.41
C PHE A 436 21.91 -3.58 -8.59
N GLN A 437 23.15 -3.97 -8.35
CA GLN A 437 24.19 -4.05 -9.37
C GLN A 437 23.82 -5.05 -10.48
N GLU A 438 23.26 -6.20 -10.11
CA GLU A 438 22.81 -7.25 -11.04
C GLU A 438 21.43 -6.96 -11.68
N LYS A 439 20.80 -5.82 -11.39
CA LYS A 439 19.46 -5.44 -11.88
C LYS A 439 18.35 -6.40 -11.40
N GLU A 440 18.57 -7.04 -10.27
CA GLU A 440 17.62 -7.98 -9.67
C GLU A 440 16.70 -7.27 -8.69
N TYR A 441 15.52 -6.88 -9.16
CA TYR A 441 14.46 -6.31 -8.29
C TYR A 441 13.54 -7.39 -7.72
N PHE A 442 13.43 -8.51 -8.42
CA PHE A 442 12.71 -9.71 -8.02
C PHE A 442 13.70 -10.86 -7.89
N ILE A 443 14.00 -11.21 -6.65
CA ILE A 443 15.11 -12.10 -6.30
C ILE A 443 14.54 -13.45 -5.91
N LYS A 444 15.01 -14.54 -6.53
CA LYS A 444 14.62 -15.88 -6.14
C LYS A 444 15.10 -16.19 -4.73
N GLN A 445 14.28 -16.90 -3.95
CA GLN A 445 14.58 -17.28 -2.56
C GLN A 445 16.00 -17.86 -2.41
N ARG A 446 16.35 -18.83 -3.23
CA ARG A 446 17.68 -19.45 -3.19
C ARG A 446 18.81 -18.44 -3.38
N ARG A 447 18.63 -17.49 -4.31
CA ARG A 447 19.62 -16.43 -4.57
C ARG A 447 19.74 -15.49 -3.37
N MET A 448 18.61 -15.16 -2.74
CA MET A 448 18.58 -14.35 -1.53
C MET A 448 19.28 -15.07 -0.37
N GLU A 449 19.00 -16.36 -0.20
CA GLU A 449 19.67 -17.21 0.79
C GLU A 449 21.16 -17.32 0.55
N ASP A 450 21.61 -17.42 -0.72
CA ASP A 450 23.03 -17.44 -1.10
C ASP A 450 23.73 -16.14 -0.66
N TYR A 451 23.15 -14.95 -0.92
CA TYR A 451 23.72 -13.67 -0.48
C TYR A 451 23.76 -13.53 1.05
N ILE A 452 22.69 -13.95 1.73
CA ILE A 452 22.64 -13.95 3.20
C ILE A 452 23.71 -14.88 3.75
N GLY A 453 23.86 -16.09 3.18
CA GLY A 453 24.85 -17.08 3.58
C GLY A 453 26.29 -16.60 3.38
N GLU A 454 26.57 -15.93 2.25
CA GLU A 454 27.86 -15.33 1.99
C GLU A 454 28.21 -14.26 3.04
N PHE A 455 27.25 -13.42 3.42
CA PHE A 455 27.47 -12.41 4.47
C PHE A 455 27.68 -13.05 5.84
N ILE A 456 26.80 -13.99 6.23
CA ILE A 456 26.85 -14.64 7.56
C ILE A 456 28.11 -15.48 7.70
N GLY A 457 28.54 -16.19 6.67
CA GLY A 457 29.73 -17.04 6.67
C GLY A 457 31.03 -16.29 6.98
N ASN A 458 31.03 -14.96 6.78
CA ASN A 458 32.17 -14.11 7.15
C ASN A 458 32.14 -13.63 8.62
N LEU A 459 31.12 -13.99 9.40
CA LEU A 459 31.03 -13.63 10.82
C LEU A 459 31.83 -14.62 11.70
N ARG A 460 32.47 -14.13 12.79
CA ARG A 460 33.44 -14.88 13.59
C ARG A 460 32.88 -16.12 14.30
N ASP A 461 31.59 -16.13 14.64
CA ASP A 461 30.97 -17.16 15.50
C ASP A 461 30.00 -18.08 14.75
N VAL A 462 30.19 -18.22 13.45
CA VAL A 462 29.31 -19.02 12.60
C VAL A 462 30.04 -20.26 12.10
N ASP A 463 29.33 -21.39 12.13
CA ASP A 463 29.84 -22.65 11.57
C ASP A 463 29.96 -22.51 10.03
N PRO A 464 31.15 -22.68 9.45
CA PRO A 464 31.34 -22.51 8.02
C PRO A 464 30.80 -23.69 7.19
N ASP A 465 30.16 -24.68 7.81
CA ASP A 465 29.55 -25.80 7.08
C ASP A 465 28.45 -25.33 6.15
N PRO A 466 28.50 -25.67 4.85
CA PRO A 466 27.54 -25.14 3.86
C PRO A 466 26.08 -25.48 4.13
N GLU A 467 25.79 -26.64 4.74
CA GLU A 467 24.44 -27.06 5.07
C GLU A 467 23.90 -26.27 6.27
N SER A 468 24.75 -26.01 7.28
CA SER A 468 24.44 -25.14 8.42
C SER A 468 24.17 -23.71 7.97
N LEU A 469 25.05 -23.15 7.12
CA LEU A 469 24.89 -21.80 6.58
C LEU A 469 23.59 -21.63 5.78
N ARG A 470 23.21 -22.63 5.03
CA ARG A 470 21.97 -22.60 4.26
C ARG A 470 20.74 -22.59 5.17
N CYS A 471 20.70 -23.45 6.18
CA CYS A 471 19.61 -23.44 7.17
C CYS A 471 19.54 -22.09 7.90
N ASP A 472 20.69 -21.53 8.27
CA ASP A 472 20.76 -20.23 8.94
C ASP A 472 20.27 -19.08 8.04
N SER A 473 20.61 -19.13 6.75
CA SER A 473 20.18 -18.13 5.76
C SER A 473 18.67 -18.12 5.55
N GLU A 474 18.04 -19.29 5.48
CA GLU A 474 16.59 -19.42 5.36
C GLU A 474 15.89 -18.84 6.61
N VAL A 475 16.37 -19.15 7.80
CA VAL A 475 15.85 -18.63 9.06
C VAL A 475 15.99 -17.10 9.14
N VAL A 476 17.15 -16.57 8.74
CA VAL A 476 17.40 -15.12 8.71
C VAL A 476 16.48 -14.43 7.71
N LEU A 477 16.33 -14.97 6.50
CA LEU A 477 15.44 -14.42 5.48
C LEU A 477 13.99 -14.34 5.97
N LYS A 478 13.48 -15.44 6.53
CA LYS A 478 12.12 -15.48 7.12
C LYS A 478 11.96 -14.48 8.26
N SER A 479 13.02 -14.31 9.07
CA SER A 479 13.01 -13.35 10.18
C SER A 479 12.95 -11.89 9.68
N ILE A 480 13.76 -11.52 8.67
CA ILE A 480 13.74 -10.19 8.06
C ILE A 480 12.36 -9.89 7.47
N GLN A 481 11.81 -10.84 6.71
CA GLN A 481 10.48 -10.72 6.12
C GLN A 481 9.39 -10.47 7.17
N ALA A 482 9.42 -11.25 8.25
CA ALA A 482 8.39 -11.20 9.28
C ALA A 482 8.50 -9.95 10.19
N GLN A 483 9.72 -9.46 10.44
CA GLN A 483 9.95 -8.44 11.47
C GLN A 483 9.91 -7.02 10.91
N HIS A 484 10.61 -6.74 9.83
CA HIS A 484 10.90 -5.35 9.44
C HIS A 484 10.07 -4.83 8.27
N GLY A 485 9.51 -5.73 7.45
CA GLY A 485 8.82 -5.32 6.23
C GLY A 485 9.71 -4.62 5.19
N LEU A 486 11.05 -4.70 5.36
CA LEU A 486 12.03 -4.15 4.41
C LEU A 486 12.23 -5.08 3.21
N LEU A 487 12.22 -6.40 3.44
CA LEU A 487 12.14 -7.42 2.41
C LEU A 487 10.76 -8.06 2.44
N VAL A 488 10.17 -8.26 1.28
CA VAL A 488 8.82 -8.82 1.12
C VAL A 488 8.83 -9.89 0.03
N GLU A 489 8.11 -10.95 0.27
CA GLU A 489 7.84 -11.96 -0.74
C GLU A 489 6.69 -11.48 -1.63
N ARG A 490 6.94 -11.30 -2.93
CA ARG A 490 5.97 -10.78 -3.92
C ARG A 490 5.18 -11.89 -4.59
N ALA A 491 5.83 -13.03 -4.74
CA ALA A 491 5.25 -14.28 -5.23
C ALA A 491 6.01 -15.43 -4.56
N ARG A 492 5.53 -16.67 -4.68
CA ARG A 492 6.15 -17.82 -4.03
C ARG A 492 7.63 -17.93 -4.34
N GLY A 493 8.48 -17.80 -3.32
CA GLY A 493 9.93 -17.87 -3.44
C GLY A 493 10.55 -16.74 -4.25
N ILE A 494 9.83 -15.60 -4.42
CA ILE A 494 10.34 -14.40 -5.10
C ILE A 494 10.26 -13.21 -4.13
N TYR A 495 11.41 -12.68 -3.78
CA TYR A 495 11.57 -11.58 -2.82
C TYR A 495 11.90 -10.27 -3.52
N SER A 496 11.58 -9.16 -2.89
CA SER A 496 12.05 -7.81 -3.26
C SER A 496 12.20 -6.95 -2.01
N PHE A 497 12.90 -5.84 -2.13
CA PHE A 497 12.74 -4.77 -1.16
C PHE A 497 11.28 -4.24 -1.20
N SER A 498 10.75 -3.82 -0.06
CA SER A 498 9.36 -3.31 0.03
C SER A 498 9.15 -2.06 -0.82
N HIS A 499 10.16 -1.21 -0.89
CA HIS A 499 10.28 -0.06 -1.76
C HIS A 499 11.66 -0.04 -2.42
N LEU A 500 11.72 0.43 -3.66
CA LEU A 500 12.98 0.59 -4.39
C LEU A 500 13.91 1.54 -3.64
N THR A 501 13.37 2.59 -3.04
CA THR A 501 14.10 3.57 -2.26
C THR A 501 14.89 2.98 -1.09
N PHE A 502 14.41 1.90 -0.45
CA PHE A 502 15.22 1.19 0.55
C PHE A 502 16.37 0.42 -0.07
N GLN A 503 16.17 -0.20 -1.23
CA GLN A 503 17.25 -0.86 -1.95
C GLN A 503 18.31 0.15 -2.37
N GLU A 504 17.91 1.32 -2.87
CA GLU A 504 18.80 2.43 -3.24
C GLU A 504 19.56 2.96 -2.01
N TYR A 505 18.88 3.19 -0.88
CA TYR A 505 19.52 3.64 0.36
C TYR A 505 20.55 2.65 0.88
N PHE A 506 20.21 1.37 0.99
CA PHE A 506 21.14 0.35 1.46
C PHE A 506 22.29 0.14 0.48
N THR A 507 22.06 0.29 -0.83
CA THR A 507 23.10 0.27 -1.86
C THR A 507 24.10 1.43 -1.66
N ALA A 508 23.59 2.64 -1.46
CA ALA A 508 24.41 3.81 -1.20
C ALA A 508 25.25 3.64 0.08
N ARG A 509 24.61 3.11 1.14
CA ARG A 509 25.27 2.82 2.41
C ARG A 509 26.39 1.79 2.25
N GLU A 510 26.21 0.74 1.46
CA GLU A 510 27.26 -0.25 1.15
C GLU A 510 28.44 0.40 0.46
N ILE A 511 28.20 1.23 -0.55
CA ILE A 511 29.24 1.94 -1.29
C ILE A 511 30.07 2.82 -0.35
N VAL A 512 29.43 3.56 0.56
CA VAL A 512 30.12 4.43 1.51
C VAL A 512 30.92 3.62 2.53
N THR A 513 30.33 2.55 3.09
CA THR A 513 30.98 1.74 4.12
C THR A 513 32.16 0.93 3.58
N THR A 514 32.07 0.47 2.35
CA THR A 514 33.14 -0.28 1.68
C THR A 514 34.11 0.60 0.88
N ASN A 515 33.86 1.91 0.77
CA ASN A 515 34.58 2.88 -0.06
C ASN A 515 34.67 2.46 -1.52
N ASN A 516 33.60 1.84 -2.05
CA ASN A 516 33.55 1.34 -3.43
C ASN A 516 33.09 2.42 -4.42
N ILE A 517 33.87 3.52 -4.51
CA ILE A 517 33.53 4.68 -5.35
C ILE A 517 33.55 4.32 -6.84
N GLU A 518 34.39 3.39 -7.27
CA GLU A 518 34.53 2.96 -8.66
C GLU A 518 33.19 2.39 -9.17
N ALA A 519 32.53 1.54 -8.38
CA ALA A 519 31.27 0.91 -8.77
C ALA A 519 30.16 1.94 -9.08
N ILE A 520 30.14 3.07 -8.40
CA ILE A 520 29.13 4.11 -8.66
C ILE A 520 29.51 4.94 -9.90
N VAL A 521 30.76 5.29 -10.08
CA VAL A 521 31.22 6.08 -11.24
C VAL A 521 30.99 5.34 -12.55
N GLU A 522 31.25 4.03 -12.61
CA GLU A 522 31.05 3.18 -13.79
C GLU A 522 29.54 3.14 -14.20
N ASN A 523 28.64 3.35 -13.27
CA ASN A 523 27.20 3.34 -13.50
C ASN A 523 26.57 4.73 -13.64
N PHE A 524 27.40 5.78 -13.84
CA PHE A 524 26.92 7.16 -13.85
C PHE A 524 25.86 7.47 -14.92
N LEU A 525 25.93 6.81 -16.06
CA LEU A 525 24.96 6.96 -17.16
C LEU A 525 23.69 6.12 -17.01
N ASP A 526 23.64 5.21 -16.04
CA ASP A 526 22.45 4.41 -15.81
C ASP A 526 21.45 5.20 -14.96
N PRO A 527 20.27 5.61 -15.52
CA PRO A 527 19.31 6.43 -14.80
C PRO A 527 18.83 5.82 -13.48
N ARG A 528 18.92 4.48 -13.34
CA ARG A 528 18.53 3.77 -12.11
C ARG A 528 19.41 4.15 -10.92
N TRP A 529 20.69 4.50 -11.17
CA TRP A 529 21.64 4.84 -10.14
C TRP A 529 21.51 6.30 -9.65
N GLN A 530 20.65 7.10 -10.28
CA GLN A 530 20.54 8.53 -9.96
C GLN A 530 20.27 8.79 -8.47
N GLU A 531 19.31 8.08 -7.86
CA GLU A 531 19.02 8.26 -6.43
C GLU A 531 20.15 7.71 -5.55
N VAL A 532 20.79 6.61 -5.97
CA VAL A 532 21.96 6.08 -5.25
C VAL A 532 23.10 7.13 -5.19
N PHE A 533 23.30 7.93 -6.26
CA PHE A 533 24.24 9.04 -6.22
C PHE A 533 23.88 10.08 -5.17
N PHE A 534 22.63 10.56 -5.14
CA PHE A 534 22.21 11.55 -4.15
C PHE A 534 22.38 11.03 -2.72
N LEU A 535 21.98 9.78 -2.49
CA LEU A 535 22.11 9.15 -1.17
C LEU A 535 23.56 8.91 -0.77
N THR A 536 24.42 8.52 -1.71
CA THR A 536 25.86 8.33 -1.46
C THR A 536 26.51 9.65 -1.08
N LEU A 537 26.27 10.71 -1.86
CA LEU A 537 26.82 12.05 -1.59
C LEU A 537 26.32 12.62 -0.26
N GLY A 538 25.03 12.43 0.06
CA GLY A 538 24.47 12.87 1.34
C GLY A 538 25.01 12.09 2.55
N THR A 539 25.53 10.88 2.35
CA THR A 539 26.13 10.05 3.41
C THR A 539 27.61 10.30 3.58
N LEU A 540 28.31 10.72 2.50
CA LEU A 540 29.74 11.01 2.53
C LEU A 540 30.04 12.28 3.36
N ARG A 541 31.09 12.24 4.19
CA ARG A 541 31.58 13.42 4.93
C ARG A 541 32.20 14.46 4.02
N ASN A 542 32.79 14.05 2.90
CA ASN A 542 33.37 14.89 1.87
C ASN A 542 33.18 14.21 0.52
N ALA A 543 32.55 14.93 -0.41
CA ALA A 543 32.21 14.45 -1.74
C ALA A 543 33.25 14.81 -2.82
N ASP A 544 34.32 15.52 -2.49
CA ASP A 544 35.28 16.07 -3.44
C ASP A 544 35.84 15.01 -4.39
N GLU A 545 36.30 13.87 -3.85
CA GLU A 545 36.90 12.79 -4.64
C GLU A 545 35.92 12.19 -5.63
N LEU A 546 34.68 11.89 -5.16
CA LEU A 546 33.64 11.31 -5.99
C LEU A 546 33.24 12.25 -7.13
N LEU A 547 33.00 13.53 -6.82
CA LEU A 547 32.59 14.54 -7.81
C LEU A 547 33.70 14.81 -8.87
N LEU A 548 34.96 14.86 -8.48
CA LEU A 548 36.06 14.99 -9.42
C LEU A 548 36.21 13.76 -10.33
N LYS A 549 36.03 12.54 -9.79
CA LYS A 549 36.03 11.31 -10.59
C LYS A 549 34.87 11.29 -11.59
N ILE A 550 33.66 11.69 -11.17
CA ILE A 550 32.50 11.81 -12.05
C ILE A 550 32.78 12.83 -13.16
N LYS A 551 33.31 14.02 -12.82
CA LYS A 551 33.65 15.06 -13.80
C LYS A 551 34.61 14.52 -14.85
N PHE A 552 35.69 13.88 -14.42
CA PHE A 552 36.65 13.26 -15.31
C PHE A 552 36.04 12.18 -16.21
N TYR A 553 35.18 11.35 -15.64
CA TYR A 553 34.46 10.32 -16.39
C TYR A 553 33.55 10.92 -17.49
N ILE A 554 32.79 11.98 -17.17
CA ILE A 554 31.93 12.68 -18.12
C ILE A 554 32.76 13.31 -19.26
N ASP A 555 33.87 13.99 -18.94
CA ASP A 555 34.72 14.64 -19.95
C ASP A 555 35.34 13.63 -20.90
N SER A 556 35.61 12.41 -20.41
CA SER A 556 36.16 11.33 -21.24
C SER A 556 35.25 10.85 -22.36
N PHE A 557 33.91 11.05 -22.25
CA PHE A 557 32.95 10.60 -23.27
C PHE A 557 33.18 11.20 -24.64
N LEU A 558 33.52 12.49 -24.68
CA LEU A 558 33.71 13.21 -25.94
C LEU A 558 35.17 13.26 -26.39
N ALA A 559 36.08 12.73 -25.57
CA ALA A 559 37.52 12.83 -25.82
C ALA A 559 37.96 12.23 -27.18
N SER A 560 37.34 11.13 -27.59
CA SER A 560 37.67 10.42 -28.83
C SER A 560 37.06 11.03 -30.09
N SER A 561 36.11 11.96 -29.97
CA SER A 561 35.39 12.54 -31.13
C SER A 561 35.88 13.93 -31.45
N LEU A 562 36.73 14.05 -32.48
CA LEU A 562 37.26 15.33 -32.95
C LEU A 562 36.14 16.34 -33.32
N ASN A 563 35.05 15.88 -33.92
CA ASN A 563 33.94 16.73 -34.29
C ASN A 563 33.24 17.31 -33.06
N LEU A 564 33.02 16.49 -32.03
CA LEU A 564 32.37 16.95 -30.80
C LEU A 564 33.28 17.85 -29.98
N GLN A 565 34.61 17.57 -29.94
CA GLN A 565 35.56 18.46 -29.33
C GLN A 565 35.63 19.84 -30.05
N TRP A 566 35.58 19.84 -31.37
CA TRP A 566 35.49 21.08 -32.15
C TRP A 566 34.16 21.83 -31.82
N LEU A 567 33.05 21.15 -31.69
CA LEU A 567 31.78 21.72 -31.29
C LEU A 567 31.88 22.41 -29.92
N LEU A 568 32.50 21.76 -28.94
CA LEU A 568 32.71 22.36 -27.61
C LEU A 568 33.58 23.60 -27.67
N ARG A 569 34.62 23.63 -28.55
CA ARG A 569 35.42 24.83 -28.79
C ARG A 569 34.59 25.99 -29.35
N LEU A 570 33.67 25.73 -30.27
CA LEU A 570 32.75 26.74 -30.80
C LEU A 570 31.79 27.26 -29.70
N VAL A 571 31.20 26.38 -28.93
CA VAL A 571 30.33 26.74 -27.78
C VAL A 571 31.13 27.60 -26.79
N LYS A 572 32.39 27.27 -26.50
CA LYS A 572 33.28 28.09 -25.66
C LYS A 572 33.51 29.45 -26.26
N GLN A 573 33.87 29.54 -27.56
CA GLN A 573 34.16 30.79 -28.26
C GLN A 573 32.96 31.73 -28.22
N HIS A 574 31.76 31.21 -28.51
CA HIS A 574 30.51 31.98 -28.45
C HIS A 574 30.20 32.45 -27.06
N SER A 575 30.35 31.59 -26.05
CA SER A 575 30.09 31.97 -24.65
C SER A 575 31.05 33.04 -24.13
N SER A 576 32.26 33.11 -24.65
CA SER A 576 33.28 34.09 -24.22
C SER A 576 33.13 35.44 -24.91
N SER A 577 32.50 35.49 -26.08
CA SER A 577 32.23 36.72 -26.84
C SER A 577 30.95 37.42 -26.42
N PHE A 578 30.17 36.83 -25.52
CA PHE A 578 28.87 37.30 -25.13
C PHE A 578 28.97 38.16 -23.85
N GLU A 579 28.67 39.46 -23.94
CA GLU A 579 28.55 40.33 -22.78
C GLU A 579 27.21 40.10 -22.09
N SER A 580 27.19 39.35 -21.00
CA SER A 580 25.97 39.01 -20.23
C SER A 580 26.29 39.03 -18.73
N SER A 581 25.24 39.26 -17.92
CA SER A 581 25.30 39.09 -16.46
C SER A 581 25.39 37.63 -16.03
N HIS A 582 25.16 36.67 -16.96
CA HIS A 582 25.20 35.24 -16.70
C HIS A 582 26.62 34.67 -16.72
N LYS A 583 26.81 33.60 -15.92
CA LYS A 583 28.09 32.86 -15.95
C LYS A 583 28.36 32.29 -17.34
N PRO A 584 29.62 32.31 -17.83
CA PRO A 584 29.96 31.69 -19.11
C PRO A 584 29.52 30.23 -19.25
N THR A 585 29.53 29.50 -18.16
CA THR A 585 29.05 28.10 -18.08
C THR A 585 27.59 27.97 -18.38
N SER A 586 26.75 28.86 -17.85
CA SER A 586 25.32 28.90 -18.15
C SER A 586 25.04 29.16 -19.62
N ILE A 587 25.83 30.06 -20.24
CA ILE A 587 25.74 30.35 -21.69
C ILE A 587 26.14 29.11 -22.50
N ARG A 588 27.22 28.41 -22.13
CA ARG A 588 27.60 27.13 -22.78
C ARG A 588 26.49 26.10 -22.69
N ALA A 589 25.88 25.97 -21.53
CA ALA A 589 24.72 25.04 -21.32
C ALA A 589 23.54 25.39 -22.20
N PHE A 590 23.25 26.68 -22.39
CA PHE A 590 22.20 27.15 -23.27
C PHE A 590 22.45 26.73 -24.73
N TYR A 591 23.61 26.99 -25.28
CA TYR A 591 23.98 26.59 -26.64
C TYR A 591 23.96 25.07 -26.84
N LEU A 592 24.47 24.32 -25.87
CA LEU A 592 24.54 22.87 -25.96
C LEU A 592 23.13 22.24 -25.86
N GLY A 593 22.28 22.77 -25.00
CA GLY A 593 20.88 22.30 -24.84
C GLY A 593 20.08 22.40 -26.11
N GLY A 594 20.34 23.44 -26.92
CA GLY A 594 19.73 23.61 -28.22
C GLY A 594 20.15 22.61 -29.29
N LEU A 595 21.34 22.02 -29.13
CA LEU A 595 21.86 21.02 -30.06
C LEU A 595 21.38 19.59 -29.73
N CYS A 596 20.93 19.36 -28.50
CA CYS A 596 20.62 18.02 -28.00
C CYS A 596 19.19 17.55 -28.27
N ARG A 597 18.17 18.43 -28.25
CA ARG A 597 16.77 18.04 -28.45
C ARG A 597 15.98 19.01 -29.34
N PRO A 598 15.69 18.65 -30.59
CA PRO A 598 14.82 19.41 -31.45
C PRO A 598 13.34 18.94 -31.30
N PHE A 599 12.52 19.65 -30.54
CA PHE A 599 11.06 19.44 -30.51
C PHE A 599 10.32 20.77 -30.45
N LEU A 600 9.39 20.98 -31.39
CA LEU A 600 8.50 22.12 -31.41
C LEU A 600 7.04 21.65 -31.33
N ARG A 601 6.31 22.10 -30.29
CA ARG A 601 4.84 21.94 -30.22
C ARG A 601 4.19 23.32 -30.23
N ILE A 602 3.40 23.58 -31.26
CA ILE A 602 2.67 24.85 -31.40
C ILE A 602 1.20 24.58 -31.07
N GLN A 603 0.68 25.26 -30.06
CA GLN A 603 -0.72 25.17 -29.67
C GLN A 603 -1.39 26.56 -29.79
N HIS A 604 -2.44 26.68 -30.57
CA HIS A 604 -3.19 27.90 -30.67
C HIS A 604 -4.43 27.87 -29.77
N ARG A 605 -4.52 28.79 -28.79
CA ARG A 605 -5.58 28.80 -27.78
C ARG A 605 -7.00 29.00 -28.34
N MET A 606 -7.16 29.72 -29.43
CA MET A 606 -8.47 30.01 -30.02
C MET A 606 -9.04 28.89 -30.90
N THR A 607 -8.21 28.00 -31.42
CA THR A 607 -8.66 27.01 -32.44
C THR A 607 -8.63 25.57 -31.92
N GLY A 608 -8.05 25.31 -30.74
CA GLY A 608 -7.93 23.94 -30.21
C GLY A 608 -7.11 22.99 -31.10
N ILE A 609 -6.31 23.51 -32.01
CA ILE A 609 -5.48 22.69 -32.92
C ILE A 609 -4.21 22.31 -32.21
N ASP A 610 -4.04 21.02 -31.96
CA ASP A 610 -2.79 20.43 -31.52
C ASP A 610 -1.97 20.07 -32.77
N LEU A 611 -1.02 20.92 -33.12
CA LEU A 611 -0.12 20.67 -34.25
C LEU A 611 1.03 19.80 -33.75
N GLN A 612 0.84 18.49 -33.79
CA GLN A 612 1.90 17.53 -33.50
C GLN A 612 2.83 17.38 -34.69
N PHE A 613 4.14 17.56 -34.43
CA PHE A 613 5.26 17.21 -35.29
C PHE A 613 5.71 18.17 -36.39
N VAL A 614 6.79 18.85 -36.08
CA VAL A 614 7.85 19.11 -37.06
C VAL A 614 9.13 18.48 -36.50
N PRO A 615 9.54 17.30 -36.96
CA PRO A 615 10.89 16.79 -36.66
C PRO A 615 11.87 17.68 -37.39
N ASP A 616 12.94 18.11 -36.75
CA ASP A 616 14.06 18.90 -37.29
C ASP A 616 14.10 20.39 -36.99
N LEU A 617 13.28 20.92 -36.08
CA LEU A 617 13.52 22.29 -35.63
C LEU A 617 14.40 22.32 -34.39
N ASP A 618 15.40 23.15 -34.45
CA ASP A 618 16.33 23.36 -33.33
C ASP A 618 15.59 23.93 -32.12
N ALA A 619 15.76 23.35 -30.96
CA ALA A 619 15.00 23.66 -29.75
C ALA A 619 15.22 25.11 -29.26
N ILE A 620 16.38 25.72 -29.58
CA ILE A 620 16.66 27.14 -29.33
C ILE A 620 15.67 28.07 -30.05
N LEU A 621 15.31 27.72 -31.30
CA LEU A 621 14.36 28.42 -32.09
C LEU A 621 13.03 28.62 -31.40
N GLY A 622 12.58 27.55 -30.78
CA GLY A 622 11.30 27.51 -30.21
C GLY A 622 11.13 28.45 -29.02
N ARG A 623 12.11 28.54 -28.13
CA ARG A 623 11.98 29.37 -26.92
C ARG A 623 12.30 30.83 -27.17
N LEU A 624 13.15 31.11 -28.13
CA LEU A 624 13.29 32.48 -28.64
C LEU A 624 11.99 32.97 -29.31
N LEU A 625 11.29 32.08 -30.02
CA LEU A 625 9.95 32.30 -30.53
C LEU A 625 8.93 32.56 -29.42
N LEU A 626 8.93 31.78 -28.32
CA LEU A 626 8.04 31.98 -27.15
C LEU A 626 8.25 33.35 -26.50
N ASN A 627 9.50 33.74 -26.28
CA ASN A 627 9.78 35.04 -25.69
C ASN A 627 9.44 36.22 -26.61
N LEU A 628 9.43 36.01 -27.95
CA LEU A 628 9.00 37.00 -28.93
C LEU A 628 7.47 37.01 -29.10
N LEU A 629 6.82 35.88 -29.02
CA LEU A 629 5.36 35.70 -29.15
C LEU A 629 4.60 35.91 -27.82
N SER A 630 5.29 35.98 -26.67
CA SER A 630 4.67 36.35 -25.38
C SER A 630 4.12 37.79 -25.37
N LEU A 631 4.25 38.52 -26.48
CA LEU A 631 3.61 39.79 -26.72
C LEU A 631 2.17 39.64 -27.29
N ASP A 632 1.76 38.45 -27.71
CA ASP A 632 0.41 38.15 -28.20
C ASP A 632 -0.20 37.01 -27.35
N ASP A 633 -1.19 37.35 -26.51
CA ASP A 633 -1.84 36.45 -25.53
C ASP A 633 -2.62 35.26 -26.16
N ASN A 634 -2.66 35.16 -27.50
CA ASN A 634 -3.48 34.20 -28.24
C ASN A 634 -2.73 32.94 -28.72
N ILE A 635 -1.42 32.90 -28.63
CA ILE A 635 -0.62 31.78 -29.14
C ILE A 635 0.20 31.16 -27.98
N ASP A 636 -0.14 29.92 -27.61
CA ASP A 636 0.63 29.10 -26.71
C ASP A 636 1.54 28.17 -27.52
N ILE A 637 2.82 28.47 -27.52
CA ILE A 637 3.83 27.63 -28.16
C ILE A 637 4.55 26.89 -27.04
N ASP A 638 4.20 25.61 -26.85
CA ASP A 638 4.88 24.76 -25.90
C ASP A 638 6.12 24.12 -26.58
N ILE A 639 7.28 24.66 -26.26
CA ILE A 639 8.54 24.21 -26.83
C ILE A 639 9.29 23.50 -25.72
N ASN A 640 9.39 22.22 -25.86
CA ASN A 640 10.14 21.38 -24.93
C ASN A 640 11.64 21.55 -25.19
N PHE A 641 12.20 22.58 -24.56
CA PHE A 641 13.58 22.96 -24.63
C PHE A 641 14.30 22.41 -23.40
N ASP A 642 15.39 21.72 -23.58
CA ASP A 642 16.18 21.27 -22.43
C ASP A 642 17.04 22.40 -21.87
N LEU A 643 16.43 23.31 -21.10
CA LEU A 643 17.15 24.33 -20.34
C LEU A 643 17.46 23.88 -18.90
N ASN A 644 17.24 22.62 -18.59
CA ASN A 644 17.43 22.16 -17.24
C ASN A 644 18.85 22.44 -16.73
N LEU A 645 19.86 22.23 -17.55
CA LEU A 645 21.26 22.53 -17.21
C LEU A 645 21.52 24.04 -17.09
N PHE A 646 20.93 24.85 -17.98
CA PHE A 646 21.04 26.31 -17.91
C PHE A 646 20.46 26.84 -16.60
N HIS A 647 19.26 26.42 -16.24
CA HIS A 647 18.62 26.82 -14.99
C HIS A 647 19.36 26.28 -13.75
N ALA A 648 19.83 25.05 -13.80
CA ALA A 648 20.61 24.45 -12.71
C ALA A 648 21.92 25.22 -12.43
N LEU A 649 22.48 25.87 -13.44
CA LEU A 649 23.64 26.74 -13.34
C LEU A 649 23.32 28.20 -12.99
N GLY A 650 22.07 28.50 -12.60
CA GLY A 650 21.60 29.82 -12.20
C GLY A 650 21.26 30.76 -13.38
N GLY A 651 21.06 30.21 -14.57
CA GLY A 651 20.56 30.96 -15.71
C GLY A 651 19.09 31.33 -15.49
N VAL A 652 18.76 32.60 -15.67
CA VAL A 652 17.38 33.12 -15.59
C VAL A 652 16.99 33.61 -16.98
N ASN A 653 15.79 33.20 -17.44
CA ASN A 653 15.21 33.76 -18.65
C ASN A 653 14.72 35.18 -18.34
N ASP A 654 15.60 36.16 -18.36
CA ASP A 654 15.15 37.52 -18.24
C ASP A 654 15.11 38.24 -19.62
N ARG A 655 14.34 39.33 -19.66
CA ARG A 655 14.14 40.09 -20.89
C ARG A 655 15.46 40.63 -21.45
N ASP A 656 16.44 40.90 -20.61
CA ASP A 656 17.72 41.47 -20.98
C ASP A 656 18.60 40.46 -21.72
N PHE A 657 18.54 39.17 -21.37
CA PHE A 657 19.21 38.10 -22.10
C PHE A 657 18.72 37.98 -23.54
N CYS A 658 17.38 38.14 -23.74
CA CYS A 658 16.75 38.07 -25.07
C CYS A 658 16.84 39.37 -25.87
N GLN A 659 17.08 40.52 -25.21
CA GLN A 659 17.08 41.84 -25.89
C GLN A 659 18.41 42.19 -26.61
N ASN A 660 19.51 41.55 -26.25
CA ASN A 660 20.83 41.84 -26.80
C ASN A 660 21.10 41.22 -28.19
N PHE A 661 20.10 40.65 -28.86
CA PHE A 661 20.28 40.07 -30.18
C PHE A 661 19.71 40.94 -31.28
N ASP A 662 20.56 41.50 -32.15
CA ASP A 662 20.21 42.36 -33.31
C ASP A 662 19.23 41.71 -34.30
N TRP A 663 19.09 40.38 -34.29
CA TRP A 663 18.25 39.61 -35.15
C TRP A 663 16.74 39.58 -34.71
N LYS A 664 16.41 40.09 -33.53
CA LYS A 664 15.06 40.12 -32.97
C LYS A 664 14.04 40.74 -33.93
N HIS A 665 14.40 41.86 -34.52
CA HIS A 665 13.48 42.60 -35.41
C HIS A 665 13.19 41.85 -36.74
N GLN A 666 14.15 41.13 -37.28
CA GLN A 666 14.00 40.37 -38.51
C GLN A 666 13.29 39.03 -38.29
N LEU A 667 13.51 38.41 -37.14
CA LEU A 667 12.76 37.23 -36.70
C LEU A 667 11.29 37.60 -36.47
N GLN A 668 11.03 38.73 -35.79
CA GLN A 668 9.69 39.25 -35.59
C GLN A 668 8.96 39.50 -36.92
N GLN A 669 9.60 40.16 -37.89
CA GLN A 669 9.02 40.37 -39.21
C GLN A 669 8.75 39.06 -39.99
N SER A 670 9.57 38.05 -39.78
CA SER A 670 9.37 36.74 -40.43
C SER A 670 8.21 35.97 -39.76
N LEU A 671 8.03 36.13 -38.45
CA LEU A 671 6.91 35.59 -37.70
C LEU A 671 5.60 36.30 -38.01
N ASP A 672 5.60 37.63 -38.11
CA ASP A 672 4.41 38.41 -38.42
C ASP A 672 3.83 38.02 -39.80
N ARG A 673 4.69 37.77 -40.81
CA ARG A 673 4.24 37.28 -42.14
C ARG A 673 3.56 35.90 -42.04
N VAL A 674 3.95 35.10 -41.09
CA VAL A 674 3.34 33.77 -40.90
C VAL A 674 2.03 33.86 -40.13
N LEU A 675 1.99 34.70 -39.10
CA LEU A 675 0.80 34.95 -38.31
C LEU A 675 -0.33 35.55 -39.17
N ASP A 676 0.00 36.39 -40.15
CA ASP A 676 -0.97 36.88 -41.16
C ASP A 676 -1.59 35.77 -42.00
N GLY A 677 -0.87 34.65 -42.19
CA GLY A 677 -1.37 33.45 -42.89
C GLY A 677 -2.30 32.57 -42.03
N PHE A 678 -2.33 32.76 -40.73
CA PHE A 678 -3.18 32.00 -39.78
C PHE A 678 -4.54 32.66 -39.46
N GLN A 679 -4.88 33.76 -40.10
CA GLN A 679 -6.18 34.43 -39.94
C GLN A 679 -7.30 33.63 -40.63
N GLY A 680 -7.94 32.72 -39.89
CA GLY A 680 -9.04 31.91 -40.40
C GLY A 680 -9.60 30.94 -39.35
N ASN A 681 -10.58 30.12 -39.76
CA ASN A 681 -11.08 29.05 -38.89
C ASN A 681 -10.09 27.89 -38.85
N GLN A 682 -10.37 26.91 -37.97
CA GLN A 682 -9.49 25.75 -37.72
C GLN A 682 -9.12 24.95 -38.98
N GLU A 683 -10.06 24.85 -39.94
CA GLU A 683 -9.89 24.11 -41.19
C GLU A 683 -8.94 24.84 -42.15
N GLU A 684 -9.08 26.15 -42.25
CA GLU A 684 -8.25 27.02 -43.08
C GLU A 684 -6.82 27.09 -42.59
N SER A 685 -6.59 27.17 -41.27
CA SER A 685 -5.27 27.14 -40.64
C SER A 685 -4.57 25.80 -40.89
N MET A 686 -5.31 24.68 -40.76
CA MET A 686 -4.76 23.35 -41.02
C MET A 686 -4.41 23.15 -42.52
N GLN A 687 -5.23 23.68 -43.43
CA GLN A 687 -4.97 23.64 -44.88
C GLN A 687 -3.75 24.48 -45.23
N TRP A 688 -3.66 25.69 -44.68
CA TRP A 688 -2.50 26.58 -44.87
C TRP A 688 -1.20 25.88 -44.39
N TRP A 689 -1.21 25.25 -43.19
CA TRP A 689 -0.07 24.55 -42.67
C TRP A 689 0.36 23.37 -43.55
N LYS A 690 -0.58 22.56 -44.01
CA LYS A 690 -0.29 21.46 -44.94
C LYS A 690 0.38 21.93 -46.22
N THR A 691 0.04 23.11 -46.66
CA THR A 691 0.54 23.66 -47.93
C THR A 691 1.86 24.42 -47.76
N ASN A 692 1.98 25.21 -46.70
CA ASN A 692 3.07 26.16 -46.51
C ASN A 692 4.03 25.81 -45.38
N GLY A 693 3.64 24.92 -44.46
CA GLY A 693 4.39 24.64 -43.23
C GLY A 693 5.84 24.20 -43.49
N LYS A 694 6.06 23.43 -44.56
CA LYS A 694 7.40 22.97 -44.95
C LYS A 694 8.32 24.10 -45.44
N GLN A 695 7.77 25.00 -46.22
CA GLN A 695 8.49 26.16 -46.74
C GLN A 695 8.73 27.16 -45.60
N TRP A 696 7.72 27.40 -44.77
CA TRP A 696 7.84 28.28 -43.62
C TRP A 696 8.90 27.79 -42.63
N THR A 697 8.91 26.50 -42.33
CA THR A 697 9.94 25.89 -41.48
C THR A 697 11.35 26.11 -42.02
N ALA A 698 11.51 25.97 -43.35
CA ALA A 698 12.79 26.17 -43.98
C ALA A 698 13.22 27.65 -43.96
N GLU A 699 12.29 28.59 -44.14
CA GLU A 699 12.57 30.03 -44.05
C GLU A 699 12.97 30.43 -42.63
N LEU A 700 12.25 29.96 -41.65
CA LEU A 700 12.56 30.17 -40.25
C LEU A 700 13.95 29.61 -39.88
N TYR A 701 14.25 28.43 -40.37
CA TYR A 701 15.55 27.79 -40.20
C TYR A 701 16.69 28.62 -40.79
N GLN A 702 16.49 29.20 -41.98
CA GLN A 702 17.45 30.09 -42.62
C GLN A 702 17.69 31.39 -41.85
N VAL A 703 16.66 32.00 -41.29
CA VAL A 703 16.78 33.19 -40.42
C VAL A 703 17.64 32.85 -39.19
N MET A 704 17.43 31.70 -38.60
CA MET A 704 18.15 31.27 -37.41
C MET A 704 19.64 30.94 -37.71
N ILE A 705 19.92 30.29 -38.84
CA ILE A 705 21.29 30.07 -39.29
C ILE A 705 22.00 31.40 -39.51
N THR A 706 21.32 32.33 -40.20
CA THR A 706 21.92 33.59 -40.60
C THR A 706 22.24 34.50 -39.43
N TYR A 707 21.33 34.58 -38.44
CA TYR A 707 21.46 35.58 -37.36
C TYR A 707 21.91 35.02 -36.03
N CYS A 708 21.69 33.71 -35.77
CA CYS A 708 22.00 33.10 -34.50
C CYS A 708 23.14 32.07 -34.61
N ASN A 709 23.60 31.73 -35.81
CA ASN A 709 24.50 30.60 -36.09
C ASN A 709 23.95 29.26 -35.56
N ILE A 710 22.63 29.16 -35.42
CA ILE A 710 21.94 27.98 -34.89
C ILE A 710 21.39 27.21 -36.08
N GLY A 711 21.52 25.90 -36.11
CA GLY A 711 21.01 25.04 -37.16
C GLY A 711 21.93 24.97 -38.39
N GLN A 712 23.19 25.41 -38.31
CA GLN A 712 24.18 24.99 -39.27
C GLN A 712 24.25 23.47 -39.27
N ASP A 713 24.30 22.89 -40.50
CA ASP A 713 24.52 21.44 -40.62
C ASP A 713 25.92 21.11 -40.16
N TRP A 714 26.01 20.79 -38.87
CA TRP A 714 27.26 20.41 -38.18
C TRP A 714 27.77 19.05 -38.63
N GLN A 715 27.08 18.38 -39.60
CA GLN A 715 27.38 17.04 -40.08
C GLN A 715 27.53 16.02 -38.91
N VAL A 716 26.76 16.20 -37.84
CA VAL A 716 26.75 15.33 -36.66
C VAL A 716 25.94 14.11 -37.00
N THR A 717 26.56 12.94 -36.94
CA THR A 717 25.83 11.66 -37.13
C THR A 717 24.84 11.44 -35.99
N ASP A 718 23.83 10.58 -36.22
CA ASP A 718 22.85 10.21 -35.18
C ASP A 718 23.52 9.61 -33.93
N GLU A 719 24.64 8.90 -34.12
CA GLU A 719 25.43 8.34 -33.01
C GLU A 719 26.11 9.47 -32.21
N GLN A 720 26.71 10.44 -32.88
CA GLN A 720 27.31 11.62 -32.23
C GLN A 720 26.25 12.48 -31.53
N ARG A 721 25.04 12.58 -32.07
CA ARG A 721 23.93 13.30 -31.44
C ARG A 721 23.48 12.60 -30.15
N ARG A 722 23.37 11.26 -30.15
CA ARG A 722 23.09 10.48 -28.94
C ARG A 722 24.17 10.64 -27.87
N LEU A 723 25.42 10.61 -28.29
CA LEU A 723 26.58 10.80 -27.40
C LEU A 723 26.58 12.21 -26.78
N LEU A 724 26.25 13.24 -27.57
CA LEU A 724 26.13 14.61 -27.11
C LEU A 724 24.98 14.77 -26.10
N GLN A 725 23.84 14.12 -26.36
CA GLN A 725 22.73 14.08 -25.40
C GLN A 725 23.14 13.41 -24.09
N GLN A 726 23.79 12.26 -24.14
CA GLN A 726 24.29 11.58 -22.94
C GLN A 726 25.27 12.46 -22.15
N TYR A 727 26.14 13.17 -22.85
CA TYR A 727 27.08 14.12 -22.24
C TYR A 727 26.34 15.28 -21.56
N TYR A 728 25.30 15.83 -22.20
CA TYR A 728 24.48 16.89 -21.64
C TYR A 728 23.72 16.41 -20.38
N ASP A 729 23.04 15.26 -20.46
CA ASP A 729 22.31 14.68 -19.34
C ASP A 729 23.23 14.32 -18.16
N ALA A 730 24.45 13.85 -18.46
CA ALA A 730 25.47 13.58 -17.47
C ALA A 730 25.95 14.86 -16.75
N ASN A 731 26.20 15.93 -17.48
CA ASN A 731 26.56 17.23 -16.87
C ASN A 731 25.39 17.82 -16.07
N LEU A 732 24.15 17.64 -16.53
CA LEU A 732 22.96 18.06 -15.78
C LEU A 732 22.89 17.34 -14.44
N LEU A 733 23.08 16.02 -14.43
CA LEU A 733 23.10 15.23 -13.20
C LEU A 733 24.25 15.68 -12.27
N LEU A 734 25.45 15.90 -12.81
CA LEU A 734 26.58 16.38 -12.01
C LEU A 734 26.27 17.73 -11.33
N VAL A 735 25.65 18.68 -12.05
CA VAL A 735 25.26 19.97 -11.48
C VAL A 735 24.17 19.81 -10.42
N GLN A 736 23.19 18.92 -10.63
CA GLN A 736 22.19 18.60 -9.63
C GLN A 736 22.81 18.00 -8.36
N LEU A 737 23.82 17.13 -8.52
CA LEU A 737 24.58 16.56 -7.41
C LEU A 737 25.39 17.63 -6.65
N LEU A 738 26.04 18.55 -7.36
CA LEU A 738 26.73 19.70 -6.77
C LEU A 738 25.80 20.61 -5.97
N ASN A 739 24.56 20.78 -6.43
CA ASN A 739 23.53 21.61 -5.79
C ASN A 739 22.73 20.88 -4.71
N SER A 740 22.99 19.58 -4.51
CA SER A 740 22.38 18.81 -3.42
C SER A 740 23.04 19.14 -2.06
N ASP A 741 22.40 18.69 -0.97
CA ASP A 741 22.92 18.84 0.39
C ASP A 741 24.12 17.93 0.66
N CYS A 742 25.19 18.08 -0.12
CA CYS A 742 26.45 17.38 0.06
C CYS A 742 27.56 18.36 0.50
N TYR A 743 28.46 17.88 1.33
CA TYR A 743 29.64 18.67 1.66
C TYR A 743 30.70 18.52 0.55
N VAL A 744 30.89 19.62 -0.19
CA VAL A 744 31.93 19.75 -1.21
C VAL A 744 32.75 21.02 -0.93
N SER A 745 34.08 20.94 -1.01
CA SER A 745 34.93 22.10 -0.81
C SER A 745 34.69 23.16 -1.88
N ARG A 746 34.74 24.45 -1.47
CA ARG A 746 34.48 25.57 -2.38
C ARG A 746 35.39 25.53 -3.62
N HIS A 747 36.63 25.18 -3.44
CA HIS A 747 37.62 25.08 -4.55
C HIS A 747 37.19 24.03 -5.57
N VAL A 748 36.77 22.82 -5.12
CA VAL A 748 36.34 21.75 -6.03
C VAL A 748 35.06 22.14 -6.75
N ARG A 749 34.09 22.76 -6.04
CA ARG A 749 32.86 23.27 -6.65
C ARG A 749 33.15 24.27 -7.76
N GLU A 750 33.94 25.30 -7.46
CA GLU A 750 34.35 26.34 -8.41
C GLU A 750 35.10 25.73 -9.61
N SER A 751 36.07 24.83 -9.37
CA SER A 751 36.80 24.13 -10.41
C SER A 751 35.89 23.33 -11.35
N ILE A 752 34.94 22.58 -10.81
CA ILE A 752 34.01 21.81 -11.63
C ILE A 752 33.09 22.76 -12.44
N GLU A 753 32.50 23.78 -11.80
CA GLU A 753 31.62 24.74 -12.47
C GLU A 753 32.32 25.47 -13.61
N GLU A 754 33.55 25.91 -13.42
CA GLU A 754 34.33 26.65 -14.43
C GLU A 754 34.71 25.79 -15.64
N THR A 755 35.00 24.51 -15.40
CA THR A 755 35.44 23.57 -16.44
C THR A 755 34.31 22.80 -17.12
N LEU A 756 33.06 22.97 -16.69
CA LEU A 756 31.90 22.31 -17.34
C LEU A 756 31.78 22.72 -18.81
N LEU A 757 31.52 21.70 -19.65
CA LEU A 757 31.24 21.87 -21.09
C LEU A 757 32.43 22.51 -21.86
N LEU A 758 33.60 22.33 -21.37
CA LEU A 758 34.83 22.72 -22.06
C LEU A 758 35.45 21.54 -22.85
N PRO A 759 36.22 21.81 -23.92
CA PRO A 759 37.03 20.79 -24.59
C PRO A 759 38.03 20.16 -23.63
N MET A 760 38.31 18.87 -23.76
CA MET A 760 39.14 18.14 -22.82
C MET A 760 40.62 18.62 -22.76
N GLU A 761 41.10 19.32 -23.77
CA GLU A 761 42.48 19.89 -23.78
C GLU A 761 42.63 21.08 -22.80
N GLU A 762 41.51 21.53 -22.20
CA GLU A 762 41.46 22.75 -21.37
C GLU A 762 40.83 22.46 -19.99
N CYS A 763 40.51 21.18 -19.69
CA CYS A 763 39.93 20.74 -18.42
C CYS A 763 41.03 20.31 -17.40
#